data_30c5ecc6481493e60c4126f343f6d0fc
#
_entry.id   30c5ecc6481493e60c4126f343f6d0fc
#
_cell.length_a   1.000
_cell.length_b   1.000
_cell.length_c   1.000
_cell.angle_alpha   90.00
_cell.angle_beta   90.00
_cell.angle_gamma   90.00
#
_symmetry.space_group_name_H-M   'P 1'
#
loop_
_entity.id
_entity.type
_entity.pdbx_description
1 polymer ?
#
loop_
_entity_poly.entity_id
_entity_poly.type
_entity_poly.pdbx_seq_one_letter_code
_entity_poly.pdbx_strand_id
1 'polypeptide(L)'
;MSRATVTRNRFALHPLMLALAVVLPGLDVSRTQAAPLVNSEQPGSQARHYTIAAGSLVSVLNRFAEQAGIFLAGHNDLAAGKRSPGLDGVYSQQQALQRLLQGSGLQAQRQGTGSYVLQATAVTQDALELGATNISGQAPGTISEDSRAYTVGSTSSATGLALSLRETPQSVTVITRQLMDDQGATSIVDVLRRTPGISVQNYDSERWEFSSRGLPITNFQYDGVNTDYDGVYDYGTSSTDMAPYDRVEIIKGATGLMTGAGDPSATVNLIRKRPTPAFKASVTGTAGSWDNYRSEGDISGPLSASANVRGRLVGVHQDRSAYADHYRNTKDIAYGIVEADLTPDTLVTVGIDQQDTRSRGASWTGFPMYYSDGSRTDFSRSFNPATDWSRRDFTNQTVFASVQQQLVNDWALKVSYDRKHRQHDTFLASASGGNPDPVSGNGMFMYMGKFEGDQVQDNIDVNLTGPFTLWGGDHELIVGFMSMNTRQDIPVYGSVYPPVDGSIFDWRGEFAKPGIPRVGTNDIVQRQTGAYLATRLKPVDDLALILGTRVSDFSGHDDLDYSDPHTADLRDSYRQSGVVTPYAGLVYDFDDTWSVYTSYTSIYQPQMSKDANRRLLDPVQGKSLEAGIKAEYFDGRLNARFALYRIEQDNIAEYVSGVDTESVYRAVQGATTKGFEIELAGELRDGWNLSAGYTYNHTRDAKGDYVYGSVLQTTAPEQVVRVFSTYRLPGPWDRLTVGAGVNWQSEFFGNVFRPDPADTVNFGQYTTITQPGYALVDAMARYRFNEHLSTTLNVKNLFDKTYYTGLGNFGTGFYGEPRAVQLTTRWAF
;
A
#
# COMPACT_ATOMS: atom_id res chain seq x y z
N MET A 1 -50.42 8.27 10.70
CA MET A 1 -50.16 9.35 11.66
C MET A 1 -49.68 8.71 12.95
N SER A 2 -48.39 8.66 13.18
CA SER A 2 -47.79 8.44 14.50
C SER A 2 -46.41 9.06 14.48
N ARG A 3 -46.22 10.04 15.32
CA ARG A 3 -44.94 10.78 15.46
C ARG A 3 -43.94 9.91 16.23
N ALA A 4 -42.85 9.56 15.59
CA ALA A 4 -41.69 8.99 16.25
C ALA A 4 -40.80 10.11 16.80
N THR A 5 -40.56 10.08 18.08
CA THR A 5 -39.80 11.03 18.89
C THR A 5 -38.30 10.82 18.63
N VAL A 6 -37.63 11.84 18.11
CA VAL A 6 -36.17 11.86 17.94
C VAL A 6 -35.53 12.01 19.30
N THR A 7 -34.88 10.97 19.79
CA THR A 7 -34.04 11.00 20.99
C THR A 7 -32.64 11.52 20.57
N ARG A 8 -32.28 12.71 21.06
CA ARG A 8 -30.93 13.25 20.98
C ARG A 8 -29.97 12.39 21.80
N ASN A 9 -29.16 11.58 21.15
CA ASN A 9 -28.02 10.94 21.80
C ASN A 9 -26.93 11.99 22.08
N ARG A 10 -26.69 12.21 23.36
CA ARG A 10 -25.53 12.97 23.85
C ARG A 10 -24.27 12.14 23.59
N PHE A 11 -23.27 12.76 22.95
CA PHE A 11 -21.95 12.21 22.77
C PHE A 11 -21.35 11.79 24.13
N ALA A 12 -21.31 10.51 24.37
CA ALA A 12 -20.46 9.94 25.41
C ALA A 12 -19.07 9.74 24.80
N LEU A 13 -18.09 10.51 25.24
CA LEU A 13 -16.67 10.30 24.97
C LEU A 13 -16.29 8.90 25.45
N HIS A 14 -16.03 7.99 24.50
CA HIS A 14 -15.59 6.65 24.81
C HIS A 14 -14.19 6.64 25.47
N PRO A 15 -13.90 5.72 26.37
CA PRO A 15 -12.61 5.67 27.09
C PRO A 15 -11.37 5.45 26.20
N LEU A 16 -11.53 5.22 24.88
CA LEU A 16 -10.41 5.08 23.95
C LEU A 16 -9.71 6.41 23.63
N MET A 17 -10.39 7.54 23.76
CA MET A 17 -9.72 8.86 23.63
C MET A 17 -8.73 9.11 24.79
N LEU A 18 -8.94 8.49 25.96
CA LEU A 18 -8.02 8.61 27.09
C LEU A 18 -6.72 7.80 26.87
N ALA A 19 -6.75 6.74 26.06
CA ALA A 19 -5.55 5.94 25.78
C ALA A 19 -4.56 6.66 24.85
N LEU A 20 -5.04 7.52 23.94
CA LEU A 20 -4.16 8.36 23.13
C LEU A 20 -3.56 9.55 23.90
N ALA A 21 -4.27 10.03 24.94
CA ALA A 21 -3.80 11.14 25.78
C ALA A 21 -2.79 10.69 26.86
N VAL A 22 -2.77 9.39 27.20
CA VAL A 22 -1.85 8.80 28.20
C VAL A 22 -0.46 8.47 27.60
N VAL A 23 -0.31 8.42 26.28
CA VAL A 23 0.99 8.20 25.62
C VAL A 23 1.81 9.48 25.45
N LEU A 24 1.25 10.66 25.82
CA LEU A 24 1.92 11.96 25.74
C LEU A 24 2.10 12.69 27.10
N PRO A 25 2.62 12.07 28.17
CA PRO A 25 3.14 12.85 29.28
C PRO A 25 4.66 12.86 29.17
N GLY A 26 5.22 13.97 28.68
CA GLY A 26 6.67 14.16 28.71
C GLY A 26 7.28 15.12 27.70
N LEU A 27 6.50 15.81 26.92
CA LEU A 27 6.99 16.96 26.15
C LEU A 27 6.70 18.24 26.93
N ASP A 28 7.55 18.53 27.91
CA ASP A 28 7.63 19.86 28.52
C ASP A 28 8.14 20.82 27.45
N VAL A 29 7.22 21.52 26.83
CA VAL A 29 7.52 22.65 25.97
C VAL A 29 7.90 23.81 26.91
N SER A 30 9.17 23.87 27.30
CA SER A 30 9.75 25.07 27.89
C SER A 30 9.68 26.19 26.84
N ARG A 31 8.73 27.08 26.99
CA ARG A 31 8.71 28.36 26.27
C ARG A 31 9.99 29.12 26.63
N THR A 32 10.99 29.02 25.79
CA THR A 32 12.11 29.95 25.79
C THR A 32 11.69 31.17 24.98
N GLN A 33 11.40 32.26 25.67
CA GLN A 33 11.24 33.56 25.05
C GLN A 33 12.54 33.91 24.33
N ALA A 34 12.45 34.16 23.03
CA ALA A 34 13.54 34.73 22.26
C ALA A 34 13.90 36.14 22.83
N ALA A 35 15.08 36.19 23.42
CA ALA A 35 15.70 37.48 23.72
C ALA A 35 16.41 37.98 22.44
N PRO A 36 16.46 39.30 22.20
CA PRO A 36 17.07 39.85 21.00
C PRO A 36 18.56 39.55 20.96
N LEU A 37 19.03 39.07 19.76
CA LEU A 37 20.43 38.89 19.47
C LEU A 37 21.22 40.21 19.66
N VAL A 38 21.89 40.32 20.77
CA VAL A 38 22.98 41.29 20.94
C VAL A 38 24.24 40.60 20.40
N ASN A 39 24.78 41.12 19.33
CA ASN A 39 26.12 40.78 18.85
C ASN A 39 27.13 41.01 20.00
N SER A 40 27.51 39.93 20.70
CA SER A 40 28.66 39.95 21.57
C SER A 40 29.83 39.40 20.79
N GLU A 41 30.71 40.24 20.31
CA GLU A 41 32.07 39.91 19.93
C GLU A 41 32.72 39.18 21.10
N GLN A 42 32.91 37.86 20.95
CA GLN A 42 33.77 37.07 21.87
C GLN A 42 35.24 37.36 21.58
N PRO A 43 36.10 37.43 22.62
CA PRO A 43 37.52 37.75 22.45
C PRO A 43 38.21 36.75 21.58
N GLY A 44 38.84 37.21 20.51
CA GLY A 44 39.47 36.43 19.47
C GLY A 44 40.49 35.43 20.00
N SER A 45 40.39 34.21 19.57
CA SER A 45 41.47 33.27 19.59
C SER A 45 42.58 33.84 18.66
N GLN A 46 43.73 34.25 19.24
CA GLN A 46 44.83 34.79 18.45
C GLN A 46 45.21 33.80 17.35
N ALA A 47 45.21 34.24 16.11
CA ALA A 47 45.71 33.46 14.99
C ALA A 47 47.20 33.24 15.20
N ARG A 48 47.73 32.03 15.06
CA ARG A 48 49.13 31.62 15.18
C ARG A 48 49.59 30.98 13.89
N HIS A 49 50.87 31.07 13.64
CA HIS A 49 51.49 30.34 12.52
C HIS A 49 51.72 28.89 12.93
N TYR A 50 51.18 27.98 12.12
CA TYR A 50 51.38 26.52 12.27
C TYR A 50 52.10 25.99 11.07
N THR A 51 53.08 25.09 11.30
CA THR A 51 53.80 24.35 10.25
C THR A 51 53.75 22.87 10.58
N ILE A 52 52.87 22.14 9.95
CA ILE A 52 52.59 20.70 10.19
C ILE A 52 52.63 19.97 8.85
N ALA A 53 53.63 19.10 8.67
CA ALA A 53 53.74 18.32 7.45
C ALA A 53 52.59 17.35 7.26
N ALA A 54 52.18 17.11 6.00
CA ALA A 54 51.21 16.09 5.63
C ALA A 54 51.59 14.71 6.13
N GLY A 55 50.62 13.88 6.52
CA GLY A 55 50.87 12.56 7.07
C GLY A 55 49.61 11.80 7.49
N SER A 56 49.78 10.79 8.36
CA SER A 56 48.59 10.13 8.94
C SER A 56 47.81 11.13 9.80
N LEU A 57 46.49 11.11 9.72
CA LEU A 57 45.63 12.09 10.42
C LEU A 57 45.88 12.08 11.93
N VAL A 58 46.07 10.90 12.51
CA VAL A 58 46.43 10.75 13.94
C VAL A 58 47.70 11.52 14.29
N SER A 59 48.81 11.32 13.53
CA SER A 59 50.06 12.00 13.78
C SER A 59 50.01 13.52 13.59
N VAL A 60 49.25 13.96 12.58
CA VAL A 60 49.06 15.38 12.28
C VAL A 60 48.24 16.06 13.38
N LEU A 61 47.15 15.44 13.84
CA LEU A 61 46.31 15.96 14.94
C LEU A 61 47.07 16.00 16.29
N ASN A 62 47.90 15.03 16.58
CA ASN A 62 48.74 15.04 17.78
C ASN A 62 49.74 16.22 17.79
N ARG A 63 50.46 16.46 16.67
CA ARG A 63 51.37 17.60 16.51
C ARG A 63 50.62 18.93 16.59
N PHE A 64 49.43 19.00 16.00
CA PHE A 64 48.59 20.21 16.07
C PHE A 64 48.16 20.47 17.53
N ALA A 65 47.68 19.45 18.21
CA ALA A 65 47.22 19.59 19.62
C ALA A 65 48.34 20.08 20.54
N GLU A 66 49.54 19.57 20.33
CA GLU A 66 50.77 20.01 21.05
C GLU A 66 51.16 21.46 20.74
N GLN A 67 51.22 21.85 19.43
CA GLN A 67 51.58 23.21 19.03
C GLN A 67 50.51 24.24 19.40
N ALA A 68 49.24 23.86 19.34
CA ALA A 68 48.08 24.72 19.63
C ALA A 68 47.78 24.81 21.14
N GLY A 69 48.34 23.92 21.98
CA GLY A 69 48.04 23.83 23.39
C GLY A 69 46.59 23.44 23.69
N ILE A 70 46.01 22.55 22.90
CA ILE A 70 44.62 22.09 23.02
C ILE A 70 44.56 20.61 23.39
N PHE A 71 43.43 20.22 24.00
CA PHE A 71 43.12 18.82 24.25
C PHE A 71 42.13 18.32 23.19
N LEU A 72 42.45 17.20 22.53
CA LEU A 72 41.65 16.62 21.48
C LEU A 72 41.22 15.18 21.87
N ALA A 73 39.96 14.98 22.19
CA ALA A 73 39.41 13.69 22.58
C ALA A 73 38.84 12.90 21.38
N GLY A 74 38.97 11.55 21.44
CA GLY A 74 38.38 10.65 20.44
C GLY A 74 39.13 10.55 19.10
N HIS A 75 40.30 11.22 18.97
CA HIS A 75 40.99 11.32 17.69
C HIS A 75 41.72 10.05 17.26
N ASN A 76 42.18 9.20 18.18
CA ASN A 76 42.95 8.00 17.85
C ASN A 76 42.10 6.98 17.05
N ASP A 77 40.90 6.71 17.50
CA ASP A 77 40.03 5.71 16.88
C ASP A 77 39.37 6.22 15.58
N LEU A 78 38.88 7.45 15.60
CA LEU A 78 38.15 8.04 14.45
C LEU A 78 39.09 8.46 13.30
N ALA A 79 40.34 8.85 13.62
CA ALA A 79 41.33 9.25 12.65
C ALA A 79 42.23 8.09 12.14
N ALA A 80 42.09 6.89 12.68
CA ALA A 80 42.83 5.70 12.26
C ALA A 80 42.64 5.42 10.76
N GLY A 81 43.76 5.18 10.05
CA GLY A 81 43.74 4.90 8.61
C GLY A 81 43.53 6.11 7.69
N LYS A 82 43.23 7.30 8.22
CA LYS A 82 42.97 8.53 7.44
C LYS A 82 44.25 9.35 7.27
N ARG A 83 44.28 10.23 6.26
CA ARG A 83 45.40 11.12 5.95
C ARG A 83 44.98 12.59 6.03
N SER A 84 45.90 13.47 6.37
CA SER A 84 45.74 14.92 6.36
C SER A 84 46.74 15.57 5.39
N PRO A 85 46.35 16.64 4.68
CA PRO A 85 47.24 17.40 3.81
C PRO A 85 48.28 18.18 4.58
N GLY A 86 48.23 18.23 5.93
CA GLY A 86 49.08 19.11 6.74
C GLY A 86 48.59 20.56 6.76
N LEU A 87 49.37 21.44 7.36
CA LEU A 87 49.04 22.85 7.52
C LEU A 87 50.28 23.71 7.52
N ASP A 88 50.33 24.77 6.71
CA ASP A 88 51.36 25.81 6.77
C ASP A 88 50.70 27.19 6.60
N GLY A 89 50.81 28.04 7.61
CA GLY A 89 50.24 29.37 7.59
C GLY A 89 49.65 29.85 8.93
N VAL A 90 49.06 31.04 8.92
CA VAL A 90 48.48 31.69 10.10
C VAL A 90 46.97 31.39 10.18
N TYR A 91 46.54 30.68 11.21
CA TYR A 91 45.19 30.24 11.42
C TYR A 91 44.76 30.39 12.90
N SER A 92 43.46 30.58 13.13
CA SER A 92 42.87 30.31 14.44
C SER A 92 42.85 28.80 14.71
N GLN A 93 42.73 28.37 15.98
CA GLN A 93 42.68 26.95 16.35
C GLN A 93 41.53 26.20 15.60
N GLN A 94 40.38 26.86 15.46
CA GLN A 94 39.22 26.26 14.78
C GLN A 94 39.43 26.15 13.25
N GLN A 95 39.96 27.20 12.61
CA GLN A 95 40.31 27.15 11.18
C GLN A 95 41.40 26.12 10.89
N ALA A 96 42.40 25.99 11.74
CA ALA A 96 43.45 25.00 11.61
C ALA A 96 42.90 23.56 11.68
N LEU A 97 41.99 23.26 12.67
CA LEU A 97 41.33 21.97 12.78
C LEU A 97 40.45 21.66 11.57
N GLN A 98 39.68 22.62 11.08
CA GLN A 98 38.86 22.43 9.87
C GLN A 98 39.72 22.06 8.66
N ARG A 99 40.84 22.74 8.49
CA ARG A 99 41.78 22.50 7.37
C ARG A 99 42.47 21.13 7.48
N LEU A 100 42.89 20.74 8.68
CA LEU A 100 43.51 19.44 8.92
C LEU A 100 42.55 18.26 8.77
N LEU A 101 41.25 18.48 9.02
CA LEU A 101 40.22 17.49 8.93
C LEU A 101 39.55 17.44 7.54
N GLN A 102 39.91 18.35 6.64
CA GLN A 102 39.34 18.44 5.30
C GLN A 102 39.46 17.11 4.52
N GLY A 103 38.40 16.56 4.02
CA GLY A 103 38.37 15.29 3.28
C GLY A 103 38.42 14.03 4.17
N SER A 104 38.49 14.16 5.51
CA SER A 104 38.54 13.01 6.43
C SER A 104 37.15 12.47 6.83
N GLY A 105 36.07 13.22 6.58
CA GLY A 105 34.71 12.90 7.08
C GLY A 105 34.58 13.09 8.60
N LEU A 106 35.43 13.94 9.19
CA LEU A 106 35.45 14.25 10.62
C LEU A 106 35.33 15.75 10.83
N GLN A 107 34.71 16.14 11.95
CA GLN A 107 34.63 17.51 12.42
C GLN A 107 35.06 17.57 13.89
N ALA A 108 35.63 18.73 14.30
CA ALA A 108 36.01 18.98 15.68
C ALA A 108 34.99 19.90 16.35
N GLN A 109 34.31 19.41 17.36
CA GLN A 109 33.37 20.19 18.17
C GLN A 109 34.04 20.69 19.44
N ARG A 110 33.92 21.99 19.71
CA ARG A 110 34.50 22.61 20.91
C ARG A 110 33.63 22.29 22.13
N GLN A 111 34.17 21.70 23.16
CA GLN A 111 33.50 21.38 24.43
C GLN A 111 33.89 22.30 25.59
N GLY A 112 34.82 23.22 25.39
CA GLY A 112 35.30 24.18 26.41
C GLY A 112 36.49 24.98 25.92
N THR A 113 37.10 25.77 26.83
CA THR A 113 38.32 26.55 26.50
C THR A 113 39.47 25.61 26.24
N GLY A 114 39.92 25.51 24.97
CA GLY A 114 41.04 24.65 24.59
C GLY A 114 40.74 23.14 24.50
N SER A 115 39.49 22.70 24.59
CA SER A 115 39.11 21.29 24.49
C SER A 115 38.20 21.05 23.30
N TYR A 116 38.53 20.04 22.49
CA TYR A 116 37.78 19.65 21.30
C TYR A 116 37.54 18.13 21.30
N VAL A 117 36.39 17.71 20.78
CA VAL A 117 36.06 16.29 20.52
C VAL A 117 35.92 16.08 19.03
N LEU A 118 36.57 15.05 18.49
CA LEU A 118 36.36 14.62 17.13
C LEU A 118 35.06 13.79 17.03
N GLN A 119 34.27 14.13 16.07
CA GLN A 119 33.05 13.37 15.72
C GLN A 119 33.10 13.08 14.23
N ALA A 120 32.52 11.95 13.80
CA ALA A 120 32.19 11.74 12.41
C ALA A 120 31.25 12.89 11.99
N THR A 121 31.51 13.53 10.89
CA THR A 121 30.58 14.50 10.33
C THR A 121 29.28 13.73 10.09
N ALA A 122 28.26 13.99 10.90
CA ALA A 122 26.91 13.66 10.48
C ALA A 122 26.74 14.35 9.13
N VAL A 123 26.38 13.60 8.12
CA VAL A 123 25.97 14.19 6.85
C VAL A 123 24.71 14.97 7.18
N THR A 124 24.87 16.23 7.62
CA THR A 124 23.78 17.19 7.58
C THR A 124 23.47 17.33 6.10
N GLN A 125 22.38 16.77 5.68
CA GLN A 125 21.72 17.20 4.47
C GLN A 125 21.28 18.65 4.73
N ASP A 126 22.17 19.59 4.46
CA ASP A 126 21.74 20.93 4.09
C ASP A 126 20.78 20.77 2.93
N ALA A 127 19.76 21.61 2.91
CA ALA A 127 18.70 21.65 1.94
C ALA A 127 19.19 21.10 0.59
N LEU A 128 18.55 20.03 0.08
CA LEU A 128 18.88 19.42 -1.19
C LEU A 128 18.97 20.50 -2.27
N GLU A 129 20.12 21.11 -2.44
CA GLU A 129 20.54 21.46 -3.78
C GLU A 129 20.58 20.12 -4.51
N LEU A 130 19.70 19.92 -5.47
CA LEU A 130 19.72 18.79 -6.41
C LEU A 130 21.05 18.82 -7.15
N GLY A 131 22.11 18.42 -6.46
CA GLY A 131 23.38 18.06 -7.06
C GLY A 131 23.12 16.88 -7.97
N ALA A 132 23.73 16.89 -9.14
CA ALA A 132 23.64 15.94 -10.24
C ALA A 132 23.10 14.58 -9.80
N THR A 133 21.90 14.26 -10.23
CA THR A 133 21.17 13.03 -9.90
C THR A 133 22.07 11.86 -10.24
N ASN A 134 22.63 11.19 -9.23
CA ASN A 134 23.19 9.87 -9.44
C ASN A 134 22.03 9.04 -9.98
N ILE A 135 22.18 8.50 -11.18
CA ILE A 135 21.17 7.61 -11.78
C ILE A 135 21.21 6.29 -10.99
N SER A 136 20.70 6.31 -9.78
CA SER A 136 20.39 5.11 -8.99
C SER A 136 18.93 4.70 -9.17
N GLY A 137 18.31 5.01 -10.30
CA GLY A 137 16.94 4.61 -10.62
C GLY A 137 15.84 5.12 -9.69
N GLN A 138 16.19 5.71 -8.56
CA GLN A 138 15.27 6.29 -7.57
C GLN A 138 15.89 7.51 -6.91
N ALA A 139 15.06 8.50 -6.59
CA ALA A 139 15.51 9.67 -5.83
C ALA A 139 16.07 9.25 -4.46
N PRO A 140 17.09 9.94 -3.92
CA PRO A 140 17.61 9.69 -2.57
C PRO A 140 16.48 9.69 -1.53
N GLY A 141 16.51 8.73 -0.59
CA GLY A 141 15.52 8.62 0.48
C GLY A 141 14.23 7.88 0.11
N THR A 142 14.12 7.36 -1.12
CA THR A 142 12.92 6.59 -1.55
C THR A 142 13.02 5.10 -1.25
N ILE A 143 14.22 4.53 -1.05
CA ILE A 143 14.42 3.11 -0.72
C ILE A 143 14.13 2.89 0.76
N SER A 144 13.27 1.93 1.09
CA SER A 144 12.92 1.61 2.47
C SER A 144 13.70 0.43 3.06
N GLU A 145 14.28 -0.43 2.23
CA GLU A 145 15.13 -1.55 2.67
C GLU A 145 16.34 -1.03 3.47
N ASP A 146 16.68 -1.74 4.54
CA ASP A 146 17.78 -1.43 5.45
C ASP A 146 17.72 -0.07 6.15
N SER A 147 16.74 0.79 5.83
CA SER A 147 16.52 2.07 6.52
C SER A 147 16.12 1.90 7.99
N ARG A 148 15.55 0.73 8.34
CA ARG A 148 14.92 0.45 9.65
C ARG A 148 13.80 1.44 10.00
N ALA A 149 13.37 2.26 9.05
CA ALA A 149 12.37 3.29 9.25
C ALA A 149 10.96 2.79 8.90
N TYR A 150 9.96 3.44 9.48
CA TYR A 150 8.54 3.25 9.16
C TYR A 150 8.01 4.33 8.22
N THR A 151 8.89 5.12 7.63
CA THR A 151 8.58 6.17 6.67
C THR A 151 9.67 6.28 5.61
N VAL A 152 9.44 7.07 4.56
CA VAL A 152 10.40 7.38 3.49
C VAL A 152 10.52 8.89 3.32
N GLY A 153 11.64 9.35 2.77
CA GLY A 153 11.88 10.78 2.57
C GLY A 153 11.04 11.38 1.44
N SER A 154 10.77 10.63 0.36
CA SER A 154 10.00 11.14 -0.78
C SER A 154 9.26 10.03 -1.52
N THR A 155 8.25 10.43 -2.32
CA THR A 155 7.47 9.58 -3.22
C THR A 155 7.10 10.34 -4.48
N SER A 156 6.95 9.64 -5.61
CA SER A 156 6.45 10.20 -6.86
C SER A 156 5.05 9.71 -7.25
N SER A 157 4.45 8.83 -6.45
CA SER A 157 3.21 8.12 -6.82
C SER A 157 1.99 9.02 -6.95
N ALA A 158 1.97 10.19 -6.30
CA ALA A 158 0.81 11.08 -6.32
C ALA A 158 0.76 11.98 -7.58
N THR A 159 1.91 12.50 -8.02
CA THR A 159 1.98 13.53 -9.08
C THR A 159 2.99 13.22 -10.19
N GLY A 160 3.77 12.16 -10.05
CA GLY A 160 4.93 11.88 -10.91
C GLY A 160 6.19 12.67 -10.55
N LEU A 161 6.06 13.75 -9.77
CA LEU A 161 7.18 14.53 -9.24
C LEU A 161 7.66 13.91 -7.92
N ALA A 162 8.98 13.86 -7.71
CA ALA A 162 9.58 13.34 -6.49
C ALA A 162 9.45 14.37 -5.35
N LEU A 163 8.38 14.25 -4.57
CA LEU A 163 8.06 15.15 -3.46
C LEU A 163 8.21 14.45 -2.12
N SER A 164 8.60 15.19 -1.07
CA SER A 164 8.49 14.68 0.29
C SER A 164 7.03 14.43 0.66
N LEU A 165 6.79 13.63 1.71
CA LEU A 165 5.42 13.42 2.20
C LEU A 165 4.77 14.72 2.64
N ARG A 166 5.56 15.68 3.17
CA ARG A 166 5.12 17.02 3.58
C ARG A 166 4.72 17.87 2.38
N GLU A 167 5.50 17.87 1.31
CA GLU A 167 5.28 18.67 0.10
C GLU A 167 4.15 18.14 -0.81
N THR A 168 3.73 16.90 -0.62
CA THR A 168 2.67 16.28 -1.44
C THR A 168 1.29 16.76 -0.97
N PRO A 169 0.49 17.49 -1.78
CA PRO A 169 -0.81 18.03 -1.34
C PRO A 169 -1.92 16.97 -1.38
N GLN A 170 -1.63 15.76 -0.95
CA GLN A 170 -2.54 14.63 -0.90
C GLN A 170 -2.12 13.68 0.22
N SER A 171 -3.07 12.95 0.77
CA SER A 171 -2.78 11.94 1.78
C SER A 171 -2.07 10.75 1.16
N VAL A 172 -0.84 10.48 1.59
CA VAL A 172 -0.04 9.32 1.20
C VAL A 172 0.37 8.55 2.45
N THR A 173 0.12 7.24 2.47
CA THR A 173 0.58 6.30 3.49
C THR A 173 1.63 5.40 2.89
N VAL A 174 2.77 5.22 3.55
CA VAL A 174 3.84 4.33 3.10
C VAL A 174 4.04 3.22 4.11
N ILE A 175 3.97 1.98 3.62
CA ILE A 175 4.27 0.78 4.39
C ILE A 175 5.62 0.27 3.94
N THR A 176 6.64 0.52 4.75
CA THR A 176 8.04 0.19 4.46
C THR A 176 8.33 -1.29 4.61
N ARG A 177 9.45 -1.76 4.06
CA ARG A 177 9.92 -3.14 4.23
C ARG A 177 10.06 -3.49 5.71
N GLN A 178 10.64 -2.60 6.51
CA GLN A 178 10.83 -2.84 7.95
C GLN A 178 9.49 -3.03 8.69
N LEU A 179 8.49 -2.21 8.37
CA LEU A 179 7.16 -2.33 8.98
C LEU A 179 6.49 -3.65 8.58
N MET A 180 6.59 -4.06 7.30
CA MET A 180 6.08 -5.36 6.83
C MET A 180 6.75 -6.53 7.55
N ASP A 181 8.09 -6.50 7.69
CA ASP A 181 8.85 -7.54 8.36
C ASP A 181 8.53 -7.64 9.85
N ASP A 182 8.37 -6.51 10.53
CA ASP A 182 8.03 -6.45 11.95
C ASP A 182 6.60 -6.98 12.22
N GLN A 183 5.67 -6.72 11.33
CA GLN A 183 4.30 -7.21 11.39
C GLN A 183 4.14 -8.67 10.90
N GLY A 184 5.18 -9.27 10.34
CA GLY A 184 5.12 -10.60 9.71
C GLY A 184 4.11 -10.63 8.56
N ALA A 185 4.05 -9.56 7.76
CA ALA A 185 3.17 -9.42 6.60
C ALA A 185 3.84 -10.01 5.36
N THR A 186 3.23 -11.04 4.77
CA THR A 186 3.76 -11.73 3.58
C THR A 186 2.91 -11.55 2.33
N SER A 187 1.69 -11.04 2.47
CA SER A 187 0.77 -10.79 1.36
C SER A 187 0.26 -9.36 1.34
N ILE A 188 -0.25 -8.90 0.20
CA ILE A 188 -0.89 -7.58 0.09
C ILE A 188 -2.09 -7.44 1.05
N VAL A 189 -2.84 -8.53 1.29
CA VAL A 189 -3.94 -8.55 2.26
C VAL A 189 -3.43 -8.30 3.68
N ASP A 190 -2.30 -8.90 4.07
CA ASP A 190 -1.68 -8.66 5.38
C ASP A 190 -1.28 -7.19 5.56
N VAL A 191 -0.73 -6.58 4.50
CA VAL A 191 -0.32 -5.17 4.48
C VAL A 191 -1.54 -4.26 4.59
N LEU A 192 -2.52 -4.40 3.70
CA LEU A 192 -3.67 -3.50 3.65
C LEU A 192 -4.56 -3.60 4.89
N ARG A 193 -4.71 -4.82 5.48
CA ARG A 193 -5.47 -5.02 6.72
C ARG A 193 -4.90 -4.22 7.91
N ARG A 194 -3.60 -3.94 7.91
CA ARG A 194 -2.89 -3.19 8.97
C ARG A 194 -2.59 -1.75 8.59
N THR A 195 -2.97 -1.34 7.39
CA THR A 195 -2.74 0.03 6.90
C THR A 195 -3.78 0.99 7.48
N PRO A 196 -3.37 2.16 7.99
CA PRO A 196 -4.29 3.20 8.44
C PRO A 196 -5.29 3.61 7.37
N GLY A 197 -6.58 3.64 7.72
CA GLY A 197 -7.65 4.10 6.83
C GLY A 197 -8.09 3.10 5.77
N ILE A 198 -7.59 1.87 5.83
CA ILE A 198 -8.01 0.78 4.93
C ILE A 198 -8.87 -0.21 5.71
N SER A 199 -9.98 -0.62 5.12
CA SER A 199 -10.73 -1.78 5.56
C SER A 199 -10.67 -2.90 4.54
N VAL A 200 -10.69 -4.15 5.04
CA VAL A 200 -10.49 -5.34 4.24
C VAL A 200 -11.55 -6.36 4.64
N GLN A 201 -12.31 -6.85 3.66
CA GLN A 201 -13.38 -7.82 3.86
C GLN A 201 -13.20 -9.02 2.93
N ASN A 202 -13.58 -10.22 3.40
CA ASN A 202 -13.62 -11.40 2.54
C ASN A 202 -14.83 -11.31 1.60
N TYR A 203 -14.58 -11.55 0.33
CA TYR A 203 -15.61 -11.86 -0.65
C TYR A 203 -15.85 -13.37 -0.73
N ASP A 204 -14.74 -14.13 -0.81
CA ASP A 204 -14.68 -15.59 -0.67
C ASP A 204 -13.34 -16.00 -0.02
N SER A 205 -12.92 -17.26 -0.07
CA SER A 205 -11.69 -17.70 0.59
C SER A 205 -10.42 -17.06 0.03
N GLU A 206 -10.42 -16.64 -1.26
CA GLU A 206 -9.23 -16.12 -1.95
C GLU A 206 -9.38 -14.67 -2.41
N ARG A 207 -10.60 -14.17 -2.57
CA ARG A 207 -10.86 -12.80 -2.99
C ARG A 207 -11.15 -11.91 -1.80
N TRP A 208 -10.55 -10.74 -1.81
CA TRP A 208 -10.69 -9.75 -0.77
C TRP A 208 -11.10 -8.41 -1.35
N GLU A 209 -12.03 -7.77 -0.72
CA GLU A 209 -12.43 -6.42 -1.03
C GLU A 209 -11.66 -5.44 -0.14
N PHE A 210 -11.06 -4.47 -0.77
CA PHE A 210 -10.33 -3.39 -0.11
C PHE A 210 -11.13 -2.11 -0.25
N SER A 211 -11.22 -1.33 0.82
CA SER A 211 -11.87 -0.02 0.76
C SER A 211 -11.10 1.04 1.53
N SER A 212 -11.14 2.24 0.99
CA SER A 212 -10.60 3.45 1.60
C SER A 212 -11.65 4.53 1.57
N ARG A 213 -11.81 5.26 2.67
CA ARG A 213 -12.78 6.35 2.77
C ARG A 213 -14.21 5.91 2.42
N GLY A 214 -14.56 4.66 2.72
CA GLY A 214 -15.89 4.08 2.46
C GLY A 214 -16.16 3.70 0.99
N LEU A 215 -15.17 3.77 0.10
CA LEU A 215 -15.28 3.41 -1.32
C LEU A 215 -14.30 2.29 -1.68
N PRO A 216 -14.62 1.41 -2.65
CA PRO A 216 -13.75 0.31 -3.04
C PRO A 216 -12.43 0.79 -3.65
N ILE A 217 -11.35 0.03 -3.44
CA ILE A 217 -10.06 0.25 -4.07
C ILE A 217 -9.94 -0.68 -5.27
N THR A 218 -9.89 -0.12 -6.46
CA THR A 218 -9.71 -0.84 -7.73
C THR A 218 -8.42 -0.44 -8.44
N ASN A 219 -7.72 0.59 -7.95
CA ASN A 219 -6.52 1.12 -8.58
C ASN A 219 -5.28 0.48 -7.98
N PHE A 220 -4.61 -0.39 -8.75
CA PHE A 220 -3.33 -1.00 -8.40
C PHE A 220 -2.25 -0.59 -9.39
N GLN A 221 -1.05 -0.33 -8.88
CA GLN A 221 0.13 -0.01 -9.67
C GLN A 221 1.32 -0.84 -9.22
N TYR A 222 2.27 -1.07 -10.14
CA TYR A 222 3.56 -1.65 -9.88
C TYR A 222 4.64 -0.71 -10.44
N ASP A 223 5.46 -0.11 -9.58
CA ASP A 223 6.40 0.97 -9.92
C ASP A 223 5.72 2.15 -10.68
N GLY A 224 4.47 2.47 -10.33
CA GLY A 224 3.67 3.50 -10.98
C GLY A 224 2.95 3.08 -12.27
N VAL A 225 3.14 1.85 -12.74
CA VAL A 225 2.46 1.33 -13.93
C VAL A 225 1.13 0.70 -13.55
N ASN A 226 0.04 1.17 -14.16
CA ASN A 226 -1.31 0.71 -13.85
C ASN A 226 -1.52 -0.76 -14.17
N THR A 227 -2.33 -1.41 -13.33
CA THR A 227 -2.80 -2.76 -13.56
C THR A 227 -4.32 -2.76 -13.57
N ASP A 228 -4.89 -3.37 -14.58
CA ASP A 228 -6.32 -3.63 -14.62
C ASP A 228 -6.72 -4.55 -13.47
N TYR A 229 -7.72 -4.14 -12.69
CA TYR A 229 -8.26 -4.90 -11.56
C TYR A 229 -9.64 -5.42 -11.92
N ASP A 230 -9.75 -6.73 -11.98
CA ASP A 230 -11.03 -7.40 -12.18
C ASP A 230 -11.58 -7.86 -10.81
N GLY A 231 -12.61 -7.21 -10.32
CA GLY A 231 -13.23 -7.54 -9.03
C GLY A 231 -13.98 -8.87 -9.02
N VAL A 232 -14.32 -9.42 -10.21
CA VAL A 232 -15.05 -10.69 -10.34
C VAL A 232 -14.09 -11.87 -10.29
N TYR A 233 -13.02 -11.83 -11.12
CA TYR A 233 -12.08 -12.94 -11.23
C TYR A 233 -10.83 -12.77 -10.36
N ASP A 234 -10.49 -11.52 -9.96
CA ASP A 234 -9.34 -11.10 -9.15
C ASP A 234 -7.97 -11.38 -9.80
N TYR A 235 -7.83 -12.40 -10.63
CA TYR A 235 -6.58 -12.82 -11.28
C TYR A 235 -5.38 -12.89 -10.31
N GLY A 236 -5.63 -13.19 -9.02
CA GLY A 236 -4.61 -13.32 -7.98
C GLY A 236 -4.07 -12.02 -7.41
N THR A 237 -4.69 -10.86 -7.65
CA THR A 237 -4.28 -9.59 -7.06
C THR A 237 -4.29 -9.65 -5.53
N SER A 238 -5.34 -10.22 -4.92
CA SER A 238 -5.44 -10.42 -3.48
C SER A 238 -4.38 -11.39 -2.92
N SER A 239 -3.81 -12.26 -3.74
CA SER A 239 -2.81 -13.23 -3.31
C SER A 239 -1.36 -12.77 -3.52
N THR A 240 -1.15 -11.54 -4.04
CA THR A 240 0.18 -10.98 -4.31
C THR A 240 1.10 -11.07 -3.09
N ASP A 241 2.26 -11.68 -3.29
CA ASP A 241 3.29 -11.86 -2.25
C ASP A 241 4.18 -10.63 -2.14
N MET A 242 4.60 -10.28 -0.92
CA MET A 242 5.39 -9.08 -0.66
C MET A 242 6.90 -9.28 -0.77
N ALA A 243 7.41 -10.48 -1.01
CA ALA A 243 8.86 -10.73 -1.11
C ALA A 243 9.56 -9.93 -2.22
N PRO A 244 8.96 -9.72 -3.41
CA PRO A 244 9.56 -8.90 -4.47
C PRO A 244 9.57 -7.40 -4.22
N TYR A 245 8.84 -6.89 -3.19
CA TYR A 245 8.56 -5.45 -3.03
C TYR A 245 9.31 -4.84 -1.85
N ASP A 246 9.86 -3.63 -2.08
CA ASP A 246 10.51 -2.79 -1.08
C ASP A 246 9.48 -2.14 -0.14
N ARG A 247 8.40 -1.62 -0.71
CA ARG A 247 7.34 -0.93 0.04
C ARG A 247 6.02 -0.89 -0.72
N VAL A 248 4.97 -0.52 -0.02
CA VAL A 248 3.64 -0.24 -0.58
C VAL A 248 3.28 1.20 -0.28
N GLU A 249 2.92 1.96 -1.31
CA GLU A 249 2.47 3.34 -1.20
C GLU A 249 0.97 3.41 -1.47
N ILE A 250 0.21 4.05 -0.59
CA ILE A 250 -1.24 4.19 -0.73
C ILE A 250 -1.57 5.67 -0.84
N ILE A 251 -1.98 6.10 -2.03
CA ILE A 251 -2.40 7.46 -2.34
C ILE A 251 -3.90 7.53 -2.18
N LYS A 252 -4.41 8.27 -1.20
CA LYS A 252 -5.83 8.33 -0.86
C LYS A 252 -6.57 9.41 -1.64
N GLY A 253 -7.84 9.16 -1.99
CA GLY A 253 -8.69 10.02 -2.81
C GLY A 253 -8.58 9.72 -4.30
N ALA A 254 -9.04 10.65 -5.13
CA ALA A 254 -9.00 10.51 -6.59
C ALA A 254 -7.56 10.67 -7.12
N THR A 255 -7.08 9.75 -7.93
CA THR A 255 -5.70 9.66 -8.43
C THR A 255 -5.60 9.72 -9.95
N GLY A 256 -6.66 10.18 -10.62
CA GLY A 256 -6.79 10.08 -12.07
C GLY A 256 -5.71 10.78 -12.89
N LEU A 257 -4.96 11.73 -12.31
CA LEU A 257 -3.78 12.32 -12.95
C LEU A 257 -2.78 11.24 -13.38
N MET A 258 -2.47 10.30 -12.48
CA MET A 258 -1.49 9.24 -12.72
C MET A 258 -2.12 7.95 -13.21
N THR A 259 -3.32 7.60 -12.73
CA THR A 259 -3.97 6.33 -13.08
C THR A 259 -4.84 6.41 -14.34
N GLY A 260 -5.41 7.57 -14.62
CA GLY A 260 -6.46 7.75 -15.63
C GLY A 260 -7.81 7.26 -15.10
N ALA A 261 -8.22 6.07 -15.52
CA ALA A 261 -9.49 5.46 -15.07
C ALA A 261 -9.36 4.78 -13.69
N GLY A 262 -10.47 4.74 -12.93
CA GLY A 262 -10.57 4.05 -11.64
C GLY A 262 -11.57 4.69 -10.68
N ASP A 263 -11.55 4.23 -9.41
CA ASP A 263 -12.41 4.72 -8.33
C ASP A 263 -11.74 5.83 -7.50
N PRO A 264 -12.54 6.75 -6.93
CA PRO A 264 -11.99 7.89 -6.18
C PRO A 264 -11.63 7.56 -4.72
N SER A 265 -11.23 6.33 -4.42
CA SER A 265 -10.97 5.83 -3.07
C SER A 265 -9.51 5.92 -2.66
N ALA A 266 -8.67 5.16 -3.34
CA ALA A 266 -7.21 5.17 -3.21
C ALA A 266 -6.55 4.43 -4.39
N THR A 267 -5.24 4.65 -4.56
CA THR A 267 -4.37 3.83 -5.40
C THR A 267 -3.34 3.13 -4.52
N VAL A 268 -3.16 1.83 -4.73
CA VAL A 268 -2.15 1.00 -4.08
C VAL A 268 -1.00 0.77 -5.06
N ASN A 269 0.16 1.35 -4.79
CA ASN A 269 1.35 1.21 -5.62
C ASN A 269 2.40 0.35 -4.91
N LEU A 270 2.74 -0.79 -5.53
CA LEU A 270 3.75 -1.71 -5.04
C LEU A 270 5.10 -1.36 -5.70
N ILE A 271 6.07 -0.99 -4.89
CA ILE A 271 7.41 -0.61 -5.35
C ILE A 271 8.34 -1.81 -5.24
N ARG A 272 8.90 -2.25 -6.37
CA ARG A 272 9.78 -3.43 -6.44
C ARG A 272 11.13 -3.18 -5.79
N LYS A 273 11.71 -4.23 -5.22
CA LYS A 273 13.10 -4.26 -4.75
C LYS A 273 14.06 -4.03 -5.92
N ARG A 274 15.12 -3.26 -5.68
CA ARG A 274 16.17 -2.96 -6.66
C ARG A 274 17.47 -3.71 -6.33
N PRO A 275 18.35 -3.90 -7.32
CA PRO A 275 19.69 -4.41 -7.06
C PRO A 275 20.49 -3.50 -6.16
N THR A 276 21.30 -4.09 -5.28
CA THR A 276 22.16 -3.35 -4.35
C THR A 276 23.55 -3.08 -4.94
N PRO A 277 24.19 -1.95 -4.59
CA PRO A 277 25.55 -1.64 -5.08
C PRO A 277 26.62 -2.56 -4.48
N ALA A 278 26.36 -3.13 -3.30
CA ALA A 278 27.22 -4.11 -2.65
C ALA A 278 26.54 -5.48 -2.60
N PHE A 279 27.31 -6.55 -2.52
CA PHE A 279 26.77 -7.88 -2.36
C PHE A 279 25.98 -8.00 -1.06
N LYS A 280 24.78 -8.53 -1.15
CA LYS A 280 23.90 -8.91 -0.05
C LYS A 280 23.21 -10.21 -0.36
N ALA A 281 23.11 -11.07 0.63
CA ALA A 281 22.31 -12.29 0.50
C ALA A 281 21.59 -12.56 1.81
N SER A 282 20.40 -13.16 1.74
CA SER A 282 19.71 -13.65 2.92
C SER A 282 18.91 -14.90 2.63
N VAL A 283 18.79 -15.75 3.66
CA VAL A 283 17.87 -16.89 3.67
C VAL A 283 16.95 -16.73 4.86
N THR A 284 15.66 -16.84 4.62
CA THR A 284 14.64 -16.71 5.65
C THR A 284 13.79 -17.98 5.68
N GLY A 285 13.63 -18.55 6.87
CA GLY A 285 12.74 -19.67 7.15
C GLY A 285 11.65 -19.24 8.11
N THR A 286 10.41 -19.59 7.82
CA THR A 286 9.23 -19.32 8.66
C THR A 286 8.47 -20.59 8.95
N ALA A 287 8.07 -20.77 10.20
CA ALA A 287 7.13 -21.81 10.64
C ALA A 287 6.03 -21.17 11.46
N GLY A 288 4.78 -21.60 11.27
CA GLY A 288 3.65 -21.00 11.95
C GLY A 288 2.46 -21.93 12.12
N SER A 289 1.40 -21.39 12.74
CA SER A 289 0.13 -22.06 12.95
C SER A 289 -0.42 -22.62 11.63
N TRP A 290 -1.13 -23.74 11.72
CA TRP A 290 -1.75 -24.46 10.59
C TRP A 290 -0.73 -24.88 9.52
N ASP A 291 0.35 -25.54 9.95
CA ASP A 291 1.39 -26.10 9.09
C ASP A 291 1.92 -25.09 8.07
N ASN A 292 2.04 -23.83 8.47
CA ASN A 292 2.56 -22.78 7.62
C ASN A 292 4.10 -22.84 7.60
N TYR A 293 4.67 -23.32 6.51
CA TYR A 293 6.11 -23.38 6.27
C TYR A 293 6.46 -22.55 5.06
N ARG A 294 7.40 -21.62 5.23
CA ARG A 294 7.88 -20.74 4.17
C ARG A 294 9.40 -20.67 4.17
N SER A 295 9.99 -20.76 3.01
CA SER A 295 11.41 -20.49 2.76
C SER A 295 11.56 -19.38 1.73
N GLU A 296 12.49 -18.45 1.99
CA GLU A 296 12.77 -17.33 1.10
C GLU A 296 14.29 -17.14 0.97
N GLY A 297 14.76 -16.97 -0.26
CA GLY A 297 16.13 -16.62 -0.60
C GLY A 297 16.15 -15.29 -1.35
N ASP A 298 17.04 -14.38 -0.98
CA ASP A 298 17.22 -13.07 -1.61
C ASP A 298 18.71 -12.81 -1.78
N ILE A 299 19.17 -12.66 -3.02
CA ILE A 299 20.57 -12.38 -3.35
C ILE A 299 20.64 -11.17 -4.30
N SER A 300 21.51 -10.23 -3.97
CA SER A 300 21.65 -8.99 -4.71
C SER A 300 23.11 -8.52 -4.73
N GLY A 301 23.52 -7.81 -5.77
CA GLY A 301 24.84 -7.20 -5.84
C GLY A 301 25.35 -6.92 -7.24
N PRO A 302 26.59 -6.45 -7.34
CA PRO A 302 27.25 -6.18 -8.61
C PRO A 302 27.50 -7.47 -9.40
N LEU A 303 27.20 -7.44 -10.69
CA LEU A 303 27.49 -8.49 -11.66
C LEU A 303 28.74 -8.20 -12.50
N SER A 304 29.26 -6.97 -12.45
CA SER A 304 30.48 -6.53 -13.12
C SER A 304 31.49 -6.00 -12.09
N ALA A 305 32.75 -6.03 -12.43
CA ALA A 305 33.83 -5.52 -11.56
C ALA A 305 33.72 -4.00 -11.31
N SER A 306 33.15 -3.24 -12.25
CA SER A 306 32.90 -1.81 -12.14
C SER A 306 31.59 -1.46 -11.41
N ALA A 307 30.81 -2.48 -11.00
CA ALA A 307 29.47 -2.36 -10.40
C ALA A 307 28.45 -1.56 -11.25
N ASN A 308 28.73 -1.31 -12.53
CA ASN A 308 27.82 -0.68 -13.46
C ASN A 308 26.70 -1.63 -13.93
N VAL A 309 26.84 -2.94 -13.73
CA VAL A 309 25.80 -3.93 -13.92
C VAL A 309 25.53 -4.59 -12.57
N ARG A 310 24.29 -4.53 -12.12
CA ARG A 310 23.82 -5.06 -10.83
C ARG A 310 22.62 -5.97 -11.03
N GLY A 311 22.48 -6.98 -10.19
CA GLY A 311 21.37 -7.91 -10.28
C GLY A 311 20.82 -8.26 -8.91
N ARG A 312 19.55 -8.72 -8.92
CA ARG A 312 18.89 -9.30 -7.74
C ARG A 312 18.01 -10.45 -8.14
N LEU A 313 18.00 -11.49 -7.30
CA LEU A 313 17.09 -12.64 -7.42
C LEU A 313 16.42 -12.86 -6.07
N VAL A 314 15.10 -13.06 -6.08
CA VAL A 314 14.32 -13.46 -4.91
C VAL A 314 13.52 -14.70 -5.27
N GLY A 315 13.60 -15.73 -4.42
CA GLY A 315 12.84 -16.96 -4.57
C GLY A 315 12.08 -17.29 -3.29
N VAL A 316 10.83 -17.75 -3.42
CA VAL A 316 9.99 -18.12 -2.28
C VAL A 316 9.27 -19.40 -2.58
N HIS A 317 9.23 -20.30 -1.59
CA HIS A 317 8.30 -21.42 -1.54
C HIS A 317 7.56 -21.39 -0.21
N GLN A 318 6.23 -21.50 -0.26
CA GLN A 318 5.37 -21.58 0.92
C GLN A 318 4.34 -22.68 0.75
N ASP A 319 4.15 -23.46 1.79
CA ASP A 319 3.06 -24.43 1.94
C ASP A 319 2.37 -24.18 3.27
N ARG A 320 1.05 -24.02 3.25
CA ARG A 320 0.26 -23.78 4.46
C ARG A 320 -1.13 -24.38 4.36
N SER A 321 -1.65 -24.84 5.49
CA SER A 321 -3.07 -25.02 5.74
C SER A 321 -3.68 -23.70 6.24
N ALA A 322 -4.95 -23.69 6.58
CA ALA A 322 -5.61 -22.59 7.28
C ALA A 322 -6.38 -23.12 8.50
N TYR A 323 -6.96 -22.21 9.26
CA TYR A 323 -7.90 -22.58 10.33
C TYR A 323 -9.19 -23.21 9.78
N ALA A 324 -9.51 -22.98 8.50
CA ALA A 324 -10.64 -23.60 7.82
C ALA A 324 -10.31 -25.04 7.45
N ASP A 325 -11.23 -25.96 7.73
CA ASP A 325 -11.06 -27.40 7.52
C ASP A 325 -10.73 -27.69 6.04
N HIS A 326 -9.86 -28.67 5.78
CA HIS A 326 -9.39 -29.15 4.47
C HIS A 326 -8.90 -28.09 3.47
N TYR A 327 -8.64 -26.84 3.96
CA TYR A 327 -8.03 -25.81 3.11
C TYR A 327 -6.50 -25.91 3.13
N ARG A 328 -5.88 -25.81 1.95
CA ARG A 328 -4.42 -25.75 1.75
C ARG A 328 -4.08 -24.75 0.64
N ASN A 329 -2.98 -24.02 0.83
CA ASN A 329 -2.47 -23.08 -0.15
C ASN A 329 -0.95 -23.25 -0.32
N THR A 330 -0.49 -23.32 -1.56
CA THR A 330 0.93 -23.36 -1.90
C THR A 330 1.27 -22.16 -2.78
N LYS A 331 2.40 -21.51 -2.50
CA LYS A 331 2.93 -20.39 -3.29
C LYS A 331 4.35 -20.66 -3.73
N ASP A 332 4.64 -20.36 -4.99
CA ASP A 332 5.96 -20.38 -5.59
C ASP A 332 6.21 -19.01 -6.24
N ILE A 333 7.26 -18.29 -5.81
CA ILE A 333 7.57 -16.95 -6.29
C ILE A 333 9.01 -16.93 -6.82
N ALA A 334 9.19 -16.33 -7.98
CA ALA A 334 10.50 -16.07 -8.57
C ALA A 334 10.55 -14.63 -9.11
N TYR A 335 11.43 -13.83 -8.56
CA TYR A 335 11.66 -12.45 -8.97
C TYR A 335 13.11 -12.26 -9.38
N GLY A 336 13.35 -11.63 -10.53
CA GLY A 336 14.67 -11.30 -11.02
C GLY A 336 14.72 -9.92 -11.64
N ILE A 337 15.77 -9.16 -11.36
CA ILE A 337 15.99 -7.82 -11.93
C ILE A 337 17.47 -7.59 -12.18
N VAL A 338 17.77 -6.95 -13.30
CA VAL A 338 19.11 -6.48 -13.66
C VAL A 338 19.04 -5.00 -14.00
N GLU A 339 19.98 -4.24 -13.48
CA GLU A 339 20.21 -2.84 -13.80
C GLU A 339 21.60 -2.67 -14.40
N ALA A 340 21.69 -1.88 -15.47
CA ALA A 340 22.94 -1.57 -16.13
C ALA A 340 23.07 -0.07 -16.39
N ASP A 341 24.07 0.56 -15.81
CA ASP A 341 24.50 1.91 -16.16
C ASP A 341 25.32 1.80 -17.47
N LEU A 342 24.65 1.96 -18.62
CA LEU A 342 25.29 1.88 -19.94
C LEU A 342 26.24 3.06 -20.16
N THR A 343 25.85 4.22 -19.65
CA THR A 343 26.67 5.44 -19.56
C THR A 343 26.42 6.07 -18.18
N PRO A 344 27.19 7.08 -17.76
CA PRO A 344 26.88 7.82 -16.53
C PRO A 344 25.47 8.43 -16.50
N ASP A 345 24.86 8.62 -17.68
CA ASP A 345 23.56 9.28 -17.86
C ASP A 345 22.45 8.32 -18.31
N THR A 346 22.75 7.02 -18.50
CA THR A 346 21.78 6.05 -19.03
C THR A 346 21.69 4.81 -18.14
N LEU A 347 20.56 4.63 -17.48
CA LEU A 347 20.23 3.42 -16.73
C LEU A 347 19.21 2.58 -17.49
N VAL A 348 19.54 1.32 -17.71
CA VAL A 348 18.61 0.31 -18.24
C VAL A 348 18.25 -0.69 -17.16
N THR A 349 16.97 -0.97 -17.02
CA THR A 349 16.43 -1.97 -16.09
C THR A 349 15.64 -3.00 -16.87
N VAL A 350 15.83 -4.29 -16.55
CA VAL A 350 15.02 -5.40 -17.07
C VAL A 350 14.73 -6.37 -15.94
N GLY A 351 13.51 -6.88 -15.87
CA GLY A 351 13.18 -7.84 -14.84
C GLY A 351 11.96 -8.71 -15.14
N ILE A 352 11.77 -9.68 -14.27
CA ILE A 352 10.65 -10.63 -14.29
C ILE A 352 10.14 -10.85 -12.88
N ASP A 353 8.83 -10.91 -12.71
CA ASP A 353 8.13 -11.30 -11.49
C ASP A 353 7.14 -12.40 -11.84
N GLN A 354 7.35 -13.60 -11.30
CA GLN A 354 6.52 -14.77 -11.47
C GLN A 354 5.95 -15.18 -10.12
N GLN A 355 4.63 -15.28 -9.99
CA GLN A 355 3.94 -15.69 -8.77
C GLN A 355 2.87 -16.73 -9.10
N ASP A 356 3.08 -17.95 -8.61
CA ASP A 356 2.14 -19.06 -8.72
C ASP A 356 1.50 -19.34 -7.36
N THR A 357 0.18 -19.33 -7.31
CA THR A 357 -0.61 -19.64 -6.11
C THR A 357 -1.59 -20.75 -6.42
N ARG A 358 -1.60 -21.80 -5.60
CA ARG A 358 -2.50 -22.95 -5.77
C ARG A 358 -3.25 -23.19 -4.46
N SER A 359 -4.59 -23.13 -4.52
CA SER A 359 -5.45 -23.37 -3.36
C SER A 359 -6.28 -24.63 -3.56
N ARG A 360 -6.44 -25.42 -2.50
CA ARG A 360 -7.32 -26.59 -2.43
C ARG A 360 -8.27 -26.44 -1.26
N GLY A 361 -9.48 -26.97 -1.37
CA GLY A 361 -10.54 -26.70 -0.41
C GLY A 361 -10.96 -25.23 -0.42
N ALA A 362 -10.75 -24.52 -1.52
CA ALA A 362 -11.11 -23.11 -1.70
C ALA A 362 -12.63 -22.97 -1.76
N SER A 363 -13.19 -22.10 -0.93
CA SER A 363 -14.63 -21.88 -0.84
C SER A 363 -15.05 -20.70 -1.69
N TRP A 364 -16.15 -20.85 -2.45
CA TRP A 364 -16.78 -19.75 -3.15
C TRP A 364 -17.62 -18.87 -2.22
N THR A 365 -18.24 -19.53 -1.21
CA THR A 365 -19.16 -18.88 -0.27
C THR A 365 -18.76 -19.24 1.14
N GLY A 366 -19.21 -18.46 2.14
CA GLY A 366 -19.06 -18.80 3.55
C GLY A 366 -20.10 -19.80 4.02
N PHE A 367 -20.29 -19.89 5.33
CA PHE A 367 -21.35 -20.69 5.93
C PHE A 367 -22.70 -19.93 5.89
N PRO A 368 -23.85 -20.64 5.77
CA PRO A 368 -25.17 -20.01 5.78
C PRO A 368 -25.43 -19.33 7.13
N MET A 369 -26.01 -18.12 7.09
CA MET A 369 -26.21 -17.30 8.29
C MET A 369 -27.49 -17.63 9.07
N TYR A 370 -28.45 -18.30 8.44
CA TYR A 370 -29.71 -18.68 9.04
C TYR A 370 -30.06 -20.14 8.75
N TYR A 371 -30.73 -20.78 9.72
CA TYR A 371 -31.44 -22.04 9.54
C TYR A 371 -32.73 -21.81 8.76
N SER A 372 -33.35 -22.89 8.30
CA SER A 372 -34.60 -22.84 7.53
C SER A 372 -35.79 -22.30 8.35
N ASP A 373 -35.74 -22.36 9.68
CA ASP A 373 -36.72 -21.78 10.59
C ASP A 373 -36.49 -20.26 10.87
N GLY A 374 -35.47 -19.66 10.27
CA GLY A 374 -35.12 -18.25 10.45
C GLY A 374 -34.30 -17.97 11.73
N SER A 375 -33.91 -18.98 12.48
CA SER A 375 -32.94 -18.82 13.59
C SER A 375 -31.50 -18.71 13.08
N ARG A 376 -30.61 -18.14 13.89
CA ARG A 376 -29.19 -17.96 13.54
C ARG A 376 -28.45 -19.29 13.61
N THR A 377 -27.56 -19.51 12.62
CA THR A 377 -26.67 -20.66 12.61
C THR A 377 -25.51 -20.48 13.60
N ASP A 378 -24.96 -21.59 14.07
CA ASP A 378 -23.80 -21.65 14.99
C ASP A 378 -22.80 -22.70 14.50
N PHE A 379 -22.09 -22.33 13.41
CA PHE A 379 -21.00 -23.14 12.89
C PHE A 379 -19.69 -22.85 13.61
N SER A 380 -18.81 -23.86 13.68
CA SER A 380 -17.45 -23.66 14.21
C SER A 380 -16.66 -22.67 13.33
N ARG A 381 -15.63 -22.03 13.90
CA ARG A 381 -14.74 -21.15 13.12
C ARG A 381 -13.95 -21.90 12.06
N SER A 382 -13.75 -23.21 12.23
CA SER A 382 -13.06 -24.05 11.25
C SER A 382 -13.97 -24.58 10.15
N PHE A 383 -15.28 -24.42 10.27
CA PHE A 383 -16.21 -24.93 9.26
C PHE A 383 -15.90 -24.34 7.87
N ASN A 384 -15.73 -25.23 6.91
CA ASN A 384 -15.49 -24.89 5.52
C ASN A 384 -16.54 -25.60 4.63
N PRO A 385 -17.44 -24.87 3.96
CA PRO A 385 -18.45 -25.48 3.09
C PRO A 385 -17.89 -26.00 1.77
N ALA A 386 -16.62 -25.72 1.45
CA ALA A 386 -16.00 -26.17 0.22
C ALA A 386 -15.91 -27.69 0.11
N THR A 387 -15.78 -28.20 -1.10
CA THR A 387 -15.33 -29.56 -1.32
C THR A 387 -13.81 -29.67 -1.20
N ASP A 388 -13.29 -30.85 -0.89
CA ASP A 388 -11.84 -31.12 -0.78
C ASP A 388 -11.09 -30.89 -2.11
N TRP A 389 -11.73 -31.16 -3.25
CA TRP A 389 -11.20 -30.97 -4.60
C TRP A 389 -11.43 -29.54 -5.13
N SER A 390 -12.19 -28.71 -4.46
CA SER A 390 -12.41 -27.30 -4.85
C SER A 390 -11.08 -26.57 -4.92
N ARG A 391 -10.83 -25.85 -6.01
CA ARG A 391 -9.54 -25.21 -6.25
C ARG A 391 -9.67 -23.81 -6.84
N ARG A 392 -8.68 -23.01 -6.56
CA ARG A 392 -8.41 -21.75 -7.25
C ARG A 392 -6.92 -21.57 -7.43
N ASP A 393 -6.47 -21.65 -8.65
CA ASP A 393 -5.07 -21.58 -9.04
C ASP A 393 -4.85 -20.27 -9.83
N PHE A 394 -3.81 -19.51 -9.49
CA PHE A 394 -3.40 -18.29 -10.17
C PHE A 394 -1.95 -18.40 -10.62
N THR A 395 -1.69 -17.94 -11.83
CA THR A 395 -0.34 -17.76 -12.38
C THR A 395 -0.22 -16.32 -12.86
N ASN A 396 0.67 -15.56 -12.24
CA ASN A 396 0.93 -14.15 -12.55
C ASN A 396 2.38 -13.99 -12.97
N GLN A 397 2.61 -13.58 -14.22
CA GLN A 397 3.93 -13.27 -14.74
C GLN A 397 3.95 -11.82 -15.22
N THR A 398 4.94 -11.05 -14.79
CA THR A 398 5.22 -9.71 -15.29
C THR A 398 6.65 -9.66 -15.80
N VAL A 399 6.83 -9.32 -17.08
CA VAL A 399 8.12 -8.95 -17.65
C VAL A 399 8.11 -7.43 -17.77
N PHE A 400 9.16 -6.77 -17.29
CA PHE A 400 9.25 -5.33 -17.31
C PHE A 400 10.62 -4.85 -17.74
N ALA A 401 10.65 -3.69 -18.42
CA ALA A 401 11.87 -3.03 -18.82
C ALA A 401 11.71 -1.52 -18.71
N SER A 402 12.80 -0.82 -18.40
CA SER A 402 12.80 0.64 -18.48
C SER A 402 14.17 1.18 -18.88
N VAL A 403 14.16 2.34 -19.51
CA VAL A 403 15.34 3.15 -19.81
C VAL A 403 15.13 4.51 -19.18
N GLN A 404 16.09 4.92 -18.36
CA GLN A 404 16.17 6.28 -17.82
C GLN A 404 17.39 6.96 -18.43
N GLN A 405 17.16 8.12 -19.02
CA GLN A 405 18.18 8.94 -19.62
C GLN A 405 18.19 10.31 -18.99
N GLN A 406 19.31 10.63 -18.33
CA GLN A 406 19.55 11.99 -17.89
C GLN A 406 19.91 12.85 -19.10
N LEU A 407 19.25 13.98 -19.22
CA LEU A 407 19.45 14.96 -20.29
C LEU A 407 20.15 16.20 -19.72
N VAL A 408 20.41 17.18 -20.60
CA VAL A 408 21.00 18.46 -20.19
C VAL A 408 20.06 19.22 -19.25
N ASN A 409 20.63 20.06 -18.36
CA ASN A 409 19.89 20.90 -17.39
C ASN A 409 18.98 20.10 -16.47
N ASP A 410 19.43 18.94 -15.98
CA ASP A 410 18.75 18.05 -15.03
C ASP A 410 17.38 17.52 -15.49
N TRP A 411 17.09 17.56 -16.78
CA TRP A 411 15.95 16.88 -17.35
C TRP A 411 16.21 15.36 -17.42
N ALA A 412 15.19 14.57 -17.13
CA ALA A 412 15.24 13.11 -17.20
C ALA A 412 14.09 12.57 -18.06
N LEU A 413 14.43 11.73 -19.02
CA LEU A 413 13.47 10.96 -19.81
C LEU A 413 13.41 9.55 -19.27
N LYS A 414 12.20 9.04 -18.97
CA LYS A 414 11.96 7.64 -18.61
C LYS A 414 11.00 7.01 -19.61
N VAL A 415 11.37 5.85 -20.11
CA VAL A 415 10.51 4.98 -20.93
C VAL A 415 10.39 3.66 -20.21
N SER A 416 9.16 3.22 -19.96
CA SER A 416 8.86 1.96 -19.28
C SER A 416 7.93 1.10 -20.13
N TYR A 417 8.17 -0.18 -20.13
CA TYR A 417 7.32 -1.20 -20.73
C TYR A 417 7.10 -2.33 -19.74
N ASP A 418 5.84 -2.72 -19.54
CA ASP A 418 5.44 -3.89 -18.75
C ASP A 418 4.49 -4.75 -19.57
N ARG A 419 4.78 -6.06 -19.61
CA ARG A 419 3.85 -7.07 -20.07
C ARG A 419 3.46 -7.99 -18.93
N LYS A 420 2.17 -8.02 -18.62
CA LYS A 420 1.59 -8.89 -17.59
C LYS A 420 0.77 -9.99 -18.26
N HIS A 421 1.06 -11.21 -17.89
CA HIS A 421 0.29 -12.38 -18.27
C HIS A 421 -0.27 -13.00 -17.01
N ARG A 422 -1.60 -13.03 -16.89
CA ARG A 422 -2.30 -13.50 -15.70
C ARG A 422 -3.29 -14.58 -16.10
N GLN A 423 -3.22 -15.73 -15.41
CA GLN A 423 -4.11 -16.86 -15.65
C GLN A 423 -4.78 -17.28 -14.37
N HIS A 424 -6.02 -17.70 -14.46
CA HIS A 424 -6.69 -18.40 -13.38
C HIS A 424 -7.34 -19.69 -13.88
N ASP A 425 -7.22 -20.75 -13.07
CA ASP A 425 -7.94 -22.00 -13.24
C ASP A 425 -8.67 -22.30 -11.93
N THR A 426 -9.97 -22.14 -11.94
CA THR A 426 -10.82 -22.15 -10.78
C THR A 426 -11.96 -23.12 -10.96
N PHE A 427 -12.12 -24.06 -10.02
CA PHE A 427 -13.32 -24.88 -9.93
C PHE A 427 -13.79 -24.90 -8.48
N LEU A 428 -14.76 -24.05 -8.17
CA LEU A 428 -15.29 -23.89 -6.84
C LEU A 428 -16.58 -24.67 -6.64
N ALA A 429 -16.70 -25.25 -5.46
CA ALA A 429 -17.90 -25.90 -5.01
C ALA A 429 -18.07 -25.76 -3.49
N SER A 430 -19.20 -25.24 -3.06
CA SER A 430 -19.51 -24.97 -1.65
C SER A 430 -20.89 -25.44 -1.29
N ALA A 431 -21.02 -26.24 -0.24
CA ALA A 431 -22.29 -26.74 0.33
C ALA A 431 -22.96 -25.64 1.17
N SER A 432 -23.38 -24.56 0.53
CA SER A 432 -23.87 -23.35 1.22
C SER A 432 -25.10 -22.72 0.57
N GLY A 433 -25.60 -23.33 -0.48
CA GLY A 433 -26.87 -22.93 -1.07
C GLY A 433 -28.04 -23.40 -0.21
N GLY A 434 -29.02 -22.52 -0.01
CA GLY A 434 -30.17 -22.79 0.88
C GLY A 434 -29.89 -22.53 2.35
N ASN A 435 -30.83 -22.97 3.18
CA ASN A 435 -30.79 -22.80 4.63
C ASN A 435 -31.00 -24.18 5.27
N PRO A 436 -30.07 -24.67 6.10
CA PRO A 436 -30.17 -25.99 6.66
C PRO A 436 -31.28 -26.10 7.71
N ASP A 437 -31.92 -27.25 7.81
CA ASP A 437 -32.84 -27.55 8.90
C ASP A 437 -32.07 -27.56 10.24
N PRO A 438 -32.55 -26.89 11.31
CA PRO A 438 -31.79 -26.70 12.53
C PRO A 438 -31.56 -28.01 13.33
N VAL A 439 -32.30 -29.09 13.03
CA VAL A 439 -32.20 -30.39 13.73
C VAL A 439 -31.43 -31.42 12.90
N SER A 440 -31.83 -31.57 11.63
CA SER A 440 -31.25 -32.58 10.75
C SER A 440 -30.03 -32.09 9.96
N GLY A 441 -29.86 -30.78 9.77
CA GLY A 441 -28.85 -30.20 8.91
C GLY A 441 -29.10 -30.38 7.39
N ASN A 442 -30.24 -30.95 7.01
CA ASN A 442 -30.60 -31.20 5.61
C ASN A 442 -31.11 -29.92 4.91
N GLY A 443 -31.28 -29.98 3.59
CA GLY A 443 -31.86 -28.89 2.78
C GLY A 443 -30.85 -28.00 2.06
N MET A 444 -29.59 -28.40 2.09
CA MET A 444 -28.52 -27.66 1.39
C MET A 444 -28.40 -28.11 -0.07
N PHE A 445 -27.90 -27.21 -0.92
CA PHE A 445 -27.42 -27.54 -2.26
C PHE A 445 -26.04 -26.93 -2.52
N MET A 446 -25.35 -27.45 -3.52
CA MET A 446 -24.04 -26.99 -3.88
C MET A 446 -24.13 -25.72 -4.74
N TYR A 447 -23.36 -24.70 -4.35
CA TYR A 447 -22.92 -23.65 -5.27
C TYR A 447 -21.68 -24.14 -6.00
N MET A 448 -21.77 -24.28 -7.33
CA MET A 448 -20.66 -24.76 -8.14
C MET A 448 -20.43 -23.89 -9.36
N GLY A 449 -19.16 -23.63 -9.67
CA GLY A 449 -18.79 -22.91 -10.88
C GLY A 449 -17.36 -23.27 -11.31
N LYS A 450 -17.18 -23.33 -12.60
CA LYS A 450 -15.86 -23.45 -13.22
C LYS A 450 -15.53 -22.12 -13.93
N PHE A 451 -14.39 -21.58 -13.66
CA PHE A 451 -13.94 -20.30 -14.18
C PHE A 451 -12.47 -20.46 -14.61
N GLU A 452 -12.21 -20.18 -15.85
CA GLU A 452 -10.87 -20.12 -16.43
C GLU A 452 -10.72 -18.78 -17.13
N GLY A 453 -9.54 -18.23 -17.15
CA GLY A 453 -9.29 -16.99 -17.87
C GLY A 453 -7.80 -16.78 -18.10
N ASP A 454 -7.52 -16.22 -19.26
CA ASP A 454 -6.20 -15.76 -19.67
C ASP A 454 -6.27 -14.26 -19.94
N GLN A 455 -5.44 -13.49 -19.24
CA GLN A 455 -5.38 -12.06 -19.43
C GLN A 455 -3.96 -11.63 -19.77
N VAL A 456 -3.81 -10.90 -20.86
CA VAL A 456 -2.56 -10.26 -21.24
C VAL A 456 -2.75 -8.76 -21.26
N GLN A 457 -1.89 -8.04 -20.51
CA GLN A 457 -1.87 -6.60 -20.45
C GLN A 457 -0.50 -6.08 -20.88
N ASP A 458 -0.46 -5.20 -21.86
CA ASP A 458 0.74 -4.49 -22.31
C ASP A 458 0.61 -3.01 -21.93
N ASN A 459 1.64 -2.46 -21.25
CA ASN A 459 1.72 -1.07 -20.85
C ASN A 459 2.98 -0.42 -21.41
N ILE A 460 2.83 0.80 -21.85
CA ILE A 460 3.94 1.70 -22.19
C ILE A 460 3.70 3.02 -21.46
N ASP A 461 4.68 3.47 -20.70
CA ASP A 461 4.71 4.80 -20.10
C ASP A 461 5.97 5.55 -20.52
N VAL A 462 5.81 6.77 -20.97
CA VAL A 462 6.91 7.68 -21.35
C VAL A 462 6.72 8.98 -20.62
N ASN A 463 7.70 9.39 -19.84
CA ASN A 463 7.66 10.68 -19.16
C ASN A 463 8.98 11.42 -19.25
N LEU A 464 8.86 12.74 -19.29
CA LEU A 464 9.94 13.70 -19.27
C LEU A 464 9.74 14.60 -18.06
N THR A 465 10.71 14.62 -17.16
CA THR A 465 10.65 15.39 -15.91
C THR A 465 11.89 16.27 -15.80
N GLY A 466 11.74 17.49 -15.33
CA GLY A 466 12.89 18.36 -15.12
C GLY A 466 12.54 19.73 -14.53
N PRO A 467 13.56 20.46 -14.07
CA PRO A 467 13.41 21.80 -13.57
C PRO A 467 13.29 22.81 -14.71
N PHE A 468 12.64 23.93 -14.44
CA PHE A 468 12.63 25.11 -15.30
C PHE A 468 12.56 26.39 -14.47
N THR A 469 13.11 27.48 -14.97
CA THR A 469 13.12 28.77 -14.29
C THR A 469 12.05 29.68 -14.89
N LEU A 470 11.18 30.21 -14.04
CA LEU A 470 10.16 31.16 -14.42
C LEU A 470 10.00 32.20 -13.30
N TRP A 471 9.91 33.51 -13.67
CA TRP A 471 9.82 34.65 -12.72
C TRP A 471 10.96 34.71 -11.71
N GLY A 472 12.13 34.12 -12.05
CA GLY A 472 13.29 34.09 -11.14
C GLY A 472 13.27 33.01 -10.07
N GLY A 473 12.27 32.14 -10.08
CA GLY A 473 12.16 30.97 -9.19
C GLY A 473 12.37 29.66 -9.94
N ASP A 474 12.77 28.61 -9.24
CA ASP A 474 12.95 27.27 -9.78
C ASP A 474 11.66 26.46 -9.60
N HIS A 475 11.22 25.85 -10.66
CA HIS A 475 9.99 25.11 -10.79
C HIS A 475 10.27 23.73 -11.38
N GLU A 476 9.30 22.82 -11.27
CA GLU A 476 9.41 21.46 -11.80
C GLU A 476 8.24 21.17 -12.75
N LEU A 477 8.52 20.39 -13.79
CA LEU A 477 7.54 19.97 -14.79
C LEU A 477 7.70 18.48 -15.07
N ILE A 478 6.58 17.78 -15.16
CA ILE A 478 6.48 16.45 -15.78
C ILE A 478 5.47 16.49 -16.92
N VAL A 479 5.85 15.90 -18.04
CA VAL A 479 4.96 15.62 -19.17
C VAL A 479 5.08 14.15 -19.49
N GLY A 480 3.94 13.47 -19.66
CA GLY A 480 3.99 12.04 -19.94
C GLY A 480 2.85 11.56 -20.84
N PHE A 481 3.05 10.36 -21.33
CA PHE A 481 2.10 9.63 -22.15
C PHE A 481 2.07 8.17 -21.67
N MET A 482 0.86 7.61 -21.55
CA MET A 482 0.63 6.21 -21.15
C MET A 482 -0.30 5.53 -22.16
N SER A 483 0.00 4.29 -22.47
CA SER A 483 -0.88 3.38 -23.22
C SER A 483 -0.96 2.03 -22.51
N MET A 484 -2.17 1.59 -22.24
CA MET A 484 -2.48 0.28 -21.67
C MET A 484 -3.43 -0.45 -22.63
N ASN A 485 -3.13 -1.71 -22.91
CA ASN A 485 -3.97 -2.58 -23.72
C ASN A 485 -4.13 -3.93 -23.00
N THR A 486 -5.36 -4.27 -22.62
CA THR A 486 -5.70 -5.51 -21.93
C THR A 486 -6.55 -6.38 -22.85
N ARG A 487 -6.24 -7.66 -22.92
CA ARG A 487 -7.03 -8.67 -23.60
C ARG A 487 -7.29 -9.82 -22.66
N GLN A 488 -8.54 -10.30 -22.66
CA GLN A 488 -8.95 -11.43 -21.84
C GLN A 488 -9.69 -12.44 -22.73
N ASP A 489 -9.33 -13.71 -22.60
CA ASP A 489 -10.05 -14.84 -23.18
C ASP A 489 -10.62 -15.67 -22.02
N ILE A 490 -11.92 -15.73 -21.92
CA ILE A 490 -12.64 -16.32 -20.78
C ILE A 490 -13.60 -17.40 -21.30
N PRO A 491 -13.25 -18.70 -21.16
CA PRO A 491 -14.18 -19.79 -21.36
C PRO A 491 -15.40 -19.66 -20.43
N VAL A 492 -16.60 -19.67 -20.97
CA VAL A 492 -17.84 -19.61 -20.20
C VAL A 492 -18.40 -21.00 -19.98
N TYR A 493 -18.69 -21.29 -18.72
CA TYR A 493 -19.21 -22.60 -18.32
C TYR A 493 -20.65 -22.49 -17.79
N GLY A 494 -21.40 -23.56 -17.93
CA GLY A 494 -22.75 -23.68 -17.36
C GLY A 494 -22.72 -23.67 -15.83
N SER A 495 -23.87 -23.47 -15.21
CA SER A 495 -24.05 -23.53 -13.76
C SER A 495 -24.76 -24.80 -13.34
N VAL A 496 -24.35 -25.40 -12.25
CA VAL A 496 -24.97 -26.58 -11.66
C VAL A 496 -25.16 -26.39 -10.15
N TYR A 497 -26.33 -26.78 -9.64
CA TYR A 497 -26.69 -26.58 -8.23
C TYR A 497 -27.28 -27.89 -7.66
N PRO A 498 -26.53 -29.00 -7.60
CA PRO A 498 -27.06 -30.28 -7.12
C PRO A 498 -27.34 -30.22 -5.62
N PRO A 499 -28.34 -30.99 -5.12
CA PRO A 499 -28.58 -31.10 -3.70
C PRO A 499 -27.39 -31.74 -2.97
N VAL A 500 -27.23 -31.37 -1.71
CA VAL A 500 -26.30 -32.05 -0.78
C VAL A 500 -27.06 -33.17 -0.08
N ASP A 501 -26.63 -34.38 -0.28
CA ASP A 501 -27.20 -35.55 0.40
C ASP A 501 -26.68 -35.61 1.85
N GLY A 502 -27.63 -35.61 2.84
CA GLY A 502 -27.30 -35.70 4.23
C GLY A 502 -27.13 -34.37 4.96
N SER A 503 -26.60 -34.43 6.15
CA SER A 503 -26.49 -33.31 7.10
C SER A 503 -25.27 -32.45 6.83
N ILE A 504 -25.46 -31.12 6.75
CA ILE A 504 -24.34 -30.17 6.69
C ILE A 504 -23.50 -30.15 7.97
N PHE A 505 -24.06 -30.64 9.10
CA PHE A 505 -23.32 -30.73 10.36
C PHE A 505 -22.25 -31.85 10.34
N ASP A 506 -22.39 -32.82 9.42
CA ASP A 506 -21.43 -33.90 9.19
C ASP A 506 -20.56 -33.67 7.97
N TRP A 507 -20.60 -32.45 7.40
CA TRP A 507 -19.87 -32.09 6.17
C TRP A 507 -18.36 -32.25 6.35
N ARG A 508 -17.72 -32.98 5.40
CA ARG A 508 -16.27 -33.27 5.38
C ARG A 508 -15.57 -32.84 4.09
N GLY A 509 -16.30 -32.12 3.20
CA GLY A 509 -15.80 -31.75 1.89
C GLY A 509 -15.95 -32.85 0.83
N GLU A 510 -16.54 -33.98 1.18
CA GLU A 510 -16.70 -35.10 0.27
C GLU A 510 -17.93 -34.90 -0.65
N PHE A 511 -17.70 -34.70 -1.90
CA PHE A 511 -18.72 -34.58 -2.94
C PHE A 511 -18.16 -35.01 -4.31
N ALA A 512 -18.95 -35.73 -5.10
CA ALA A 512 -18.51 -36.17 -6.42
C ALA A 512 -18.32 -34.95 -7.34
N LYS A 513 -17.13 -34.84 -7.97
CA LYS A 513 -16.82 -33.75 -8.88
C LYS A 513 -17.61 -33.91 -10.20
N PRO A 514 -18.55 -33.00 -10.52
CA PRO A 514 -19.31 -33.09 -11.76
C PRO A 514 -18.52 -32.57 -12.95
N GLY A 515 -18.92 -32.98 -14.13
CA GLY A 515 -18.54 -32.27 -15.37
C GLY A 515 -19.41 -31.01 -15.53
N ILE A 516 -18.81 -29.87 -15.78
CA ILE A 516 -19.53 -28.65 -16.16
C ILE A 516 -19.23 -28.35 -17.62
N PRO A 517 -20.23 -28.31 -18.52
CA PRO A 517 -20.00 -28.07 -19.93
C PRO A 517 -19.58 -26.62 -20.19
N ARG A 518 -18.65 -26.42 -21.13
CA ARG A 518 -18.38 -25.11 -21.70
C ARG A 518 -19.56 -24.72 -22.58
N VAL A 519 -20.08 -23.53 -22.38
CA VAL A 519 -21.27 -23.00 -23.09
C VAL A 519 -20.95 -21.79 -23.96
N GLY A 520 -19.70 -21.30 -23.93
CA GLY A 520 -19.30 -20.17 -24.74
C GLY A 520 -17.84 -19.75 -24.50
N THR A 521 -17.48 -18.63 -25.09
CA THR A 521 -16.24 -17.89 -24.84
C THR A 521 -16.54 -16.41 -24.79
N ASN A 522 -15.95 -15.71 -23.84
CA ASN A 522 -16.01 -14.26 -23.75
C ASN A 522 -14.64 -13.65 -24.08
N ASP A 523 -14.54 -12.84 -25.13
CA ASP A 523 -13.35 -12.10 -25.54
C ASP A 523 -13.52 -10.62 -25.14
N ILE A 524 -12.69 -10.16 -24.21
CA ILE A 524 -12.75 -8.79 -23.71
C ILE A 524 -11.45 -8.08 -24.09
N VAL A 525 -11.58 -6.96 -24.79
CA VAL A 525 -10.46 -6.06 -25.09
C VAL A 525 -10.73 -4.69 -24.52
N GLN A 526 -9.75 -4.18 -23.79
CA GLN A 526 -9.79 -2.83 -23.21
C GLN A 526 -8.51 -2.08 -23.58
N ARG A 527 -8.67 -0.84 -23.98
CA ARG A 527 -7.55 0.06 -24.28
C ARG A 527 -7.75 1.39 -23.61
N GLN A 528 -6.73 1.80 -22.87
CA GLN A 528 -6.64 3.14 -22.27
C GLN A 528 -5.40 3.82 -22.79
N THR A 529 -5.53 5.06 -23.27
CA THR A 529 -4.40 5.94 -23.61
C THR A 529 -4.61 7.27 -22.92
N GLY A 530 -3.51 7.96 -22.59
CA GLY A 530 -3.63 9.30 -22.02
C GLY A 530 -2.32 10.05 -22.02
N ALA A 531 -2.42 11.36 -22.26
CA ALA A 531 -1.34 12.29 -22.06
C ALA A 531 -1.60 13.10 -20.79
N TYR A 532 -0.55 13.31 -20.00
CA TYR A 532 -0.63 14.06 -18.74
C TYR A 532 0.49 15.07 -18.60
N LEU A 533 0.19 16.09 -17.82
CA LEU A 533 1.15 17.14 -17.47
C LEU A 533 0.92 17.51 -16.01
N ALA A 534 1.99 17.66 -15.24
CA ALA A 534 1.94 18.29 -13.92
C ALA A 534 3.13 19.23 -13.74
N THR A 535 2.90 20.34 -13.04
CA THR A 535 3.95 21.29 -12.69
C THR A 535 3.85 21.69 -11.23
N ARG A 536 5.00 21.85 -10.61
CA ARG A 536 5.16 22.43 -9.28
C ARG A 536 5.75 23.82 -9.45
N LEU A 537 4.95 24.82 -9.17
CA LEU A 537 5.33 26.22 -9.22
C LEU A 537 5.63 26.70 -7.80
N LYS A 538 6.78 27.33 -7.59
CA LYS A 538 7.16 28.00 -6.34
C LYS A 538 7.24 29.51 -6.58
N PRO A 539 6.14 30.24 -6.45
CA PRO A 539 6.13 31.70 -6.61
C PRO A 539 6.96 32.39 -5.53
N VAL A 540 7.03 31.81 -4.34
CA VAL A 540 7.91 32.16 -3.21
C VAL A 540 8.35 30.85 -2.56
N ASP A 541 9.42 30.88 -1.75
CA ASP A 541 10.04 29.67 -1.20
C ASP A 541 9.08 28.82 -0.36
N ASP A 542 8.21 29.45 0.39
CA ASP A 542 7.28 28.80 1.33
C ASP A 542 5.94 28.39 0.69
N LEU A 543 5.73 28.65 -0.61
CA LEU A 543 4.47 28.39 -1.28
C LEU A 543 4.67 27.57 -2.53
N ALA A 544 4.10 26.37 -2.58
CA ALA A 544 4.08 25.51 -3.74
C ALA A 544 2.65 25.36 -4.30
N LEU A 545 2.48 25.63 -5.59
CA LEU A 545 1.26 25.37 -6.35
C LEU A 545 1.52 24.20 -7.31
N ILE A 546 0.82 23.09 -7.13
CA ILE A 546 0.91 21.94 -8.00
C ILE A 546 -0.33 21.92 -8.89
N LEU A 547 -0.14 22.03 -10.19
CA LEU A 547 -1.22 21.97 -11.18
C LEU A 547 -0.97 20.79 -12.12
N GLY A 548 -2.00 20.05 -12.42
CA GLY A 548 -1.92 18.92 -13.33
C GLY A 548 -3.20 18.72 -14.12
N THR A 549 -3.06 18.09 -15.25
CA THR A 549 -4.18 17.65 -16.08
C THR A 549 -3.79 16.40 -16.86
N ARG A 550 -4.78 15.56 -17.11
CA ARG A 550 -4.68 14.41 -17.99
C ARG A 550 -5.83 14.43 -18.96
N VAL A 551 -5.56 14.08 -20.21
CA VAL A 551 -6.57 13.82 -21.24
C VAL A 551 -6.47 12.34 -21.60
N SER A 552 -7.57 11.62 -21.49
CA SER A 552 -7.61 10.16 -21.68
C SER A 552 -8.66 9.75 -22.69
N ASP A 553 -8.31 8.71 -23.46
CA ASP A 553 -9.24 7.94 -24.27
C ASP A 553 -9.35 6.52 -23.71
N PHE A 554 -10.58 6.01 -23.66
CA PHE A 554 -10.89 4.65 -23.24
C PHE A 554 -11.80 3.99 -24.25
N SER A 555 -11.48 2.77 -24.66
CA SER A 555 -12.31 2.01 -25.60
C SER A 555 -12.18 0.52 -25.33
N GLY A 556 -13.19 -0.24 -25.70
CA GLY A 556 -13.14 -1.69 -25.62
C GLY A 556 -14.36 -2.35 -26.25
N HIS A 557 -14.29 -3.67 -26.26
CA HIS A 557 -15.43 -4.53 -26.62
C HIS A 557 -15.45 -5.74 -25.70
N ASP A 558 -16.63 -6.32 -25.57
CA ASP A 558 -16.95 -7.50 -24.79
C ASP A 558 -17.82 -8.38 -25.70
N ASP A 559 -17.22 -9.46 -26.24
CA ASP A 559 -17.79 -10.31 -27.23
C ASP A 559 -18.00 -11.73 -26.67
N LEU A 560 -19.26 -12.06 -26.31
CA LEU A 560 -19.65 -13.36 -25.79
C LEU A 560 -20.25 -14.23 -26.90
N ASP A 561 -19.51 -15.26 -27.30
CA ASP A 561 -19.90 -16.29 -28.26
C ASP A 561 -20.48 -17.50 -27.55
N TYR A 562 -21.74 -17.83 -27.80
CA TYR A 562 -22.36 -19.03 -27.25
C TYR A 562 -22.11 -20.25 -28.14
N SER A 563 -21.88 -21.39 -27.50
CA SER A 563 -21.71 -22.68 -28.20
C SER A 563 -23.03 -23.23 -28.75
N ASP A 564 -24.17 -22.80 -28.23
CA ASP A 564 -25.50 -23.16 -28.72
C ASP A 564 -25.89 -22.23 -29.88
N PRO A 565 -26.04 -22.75 -31.10
CA PRO A 565 -26.42 -21.94 -32.26
C PRO A 565 -27.81 -21.28 -32.18
N HIS A 566 -28.64 -21.68 -31.19
CA HIS A 566 -29.92 -21.07 -30.93
C HIS A 566 -29.88 -19.92 -29.92
N THR A 567 -28.76 -19.72 -29.28
CA THR A 567 -28.52 -18.59 -28.37
C THR A 567 -27.76 -17.50 -29.12
N ALA A 568 -28.32 -16.28 -29.15
CA ALA A 568 -27.69 -15.15 -29.83
C ALA A 568 -26.40 -14.73 -29.09
N ASP A 569 -25.34 -14.54 -29.85
CA ASP A 569 -24.12 -13.93 -29.35
C ASP A 569 -24.35 -12.51 -28.83
N LEU A 570 -23.61 -12.12 -27.81
CA LEU A 570 -23.67 -10.76 -27.30
C LEU A 570 -22.40 -10.01 -27.78
N ARG A 571 -22.62 -8.78 -28.24
CA ARG A 571 -21.55 -7.89 -28.72
C ARG A 571 -21.76 -6.51 -28.11
N ASP A 572 -20.90 -6.14 -27.22
CA ASP A 572 -20.88 -4.80 -26.64
C ASP A 572 -19.58 -4.09 -26.98
N SER A 573 -19.69 -2.85 -27.41
CA SER A 573 -18.53 -2.00 -27.64
C SER A 573 -18.78 -0.61 -27.07
N TYR A 574 -17.73 -0.02 -26.56
CA TYR A 574 -17.81 1.30 -25.94
C TYR A 574 -16.56 2.13 -26.27
N ARG A 575 -16.75 3.43 -26.30
CA ARG A 575 -15.66 4.38 -26.48
C ARG A 575 -15.98 5.69 -25.78
N GLN A 576 -15.03 6.16 -24.99
CA GLN A 576 -15.07 7.46 -24.33
C GLN A 576 -13.75 8.18 -24.63
N SER A 577 -13.81 9.35 -25.25
CA SER A 577 -12.62 10.05 -25.72
C SER A 577 -12.57 11.46 -25.16
N GLY A 578 -11.35 11.96 -24.96
CA GLY A 578 -11.10 13.32 -24.52
C GLY A 578 -11.52 13.59 -23.07
N VAL A 579 -11.54 12.56 -22.22
CA VAL A 579 -11.90 12.73 -20.81
C VAL A 579 -10.78 13.49 -20.09
N VAL A 580 -11.12 14.69 -19.59
CA VAL A 580 -10.17 15.57 -18.89
C VAL A 580 -10.23 15.31 -17.39
N THR A 581 -9.08 15.04 -16.79
CA THR A 581 -8.92 14.78 -15.36
C THR A 581 -8.02 15.86 -14.74
N PRO A 582 -8.58 16.93 -14.16
CA PRO A 582 -7.82 18.00 -13.53
C PRO A 582 -7.28 17.62 -12.14
N TYR A 583 -6.16 18.22 -11.78
CA TYR A 583 -5.51 18.17 -10.49
C TYR A 583 -5.03 19.57 -10.09
N ALA A 584 -5.29 19.97 -8.86
CA ALA A 584 -4.76 21.20 -8.27
C ALA A 584 -4.45 20.99 -6.80
N GLY A 585 -3.28 21.42 -6.36
CA GLY A 585 -2.84 21.37 -4.99
C GLY A 585 -2.08 22.63 -4.60
N LEU A 586 -2.26 23.08 -3.38
CA LEU A 586 -1.55 24.19 -2.77
C LEU A 586 -0.92 23.72 -1.47
N VAL A 587 0.36 23.97 -1.28
CA VAL A 587 1.10 23.71 -0.04
C VAL A 587 1.72 25.00 0.41
N TYR A 588 1.55 25.33 1.68
CA TYR A 588 2.19 26.47 2.33
C TYR A 588 2.96 25.98 3.55
N ASP A 589 4.26 26.22 3.56
CA ASP A 589 5.17 25.87 4.63
C ASP A 589 5.21 27.03 5.65
N PHE A 590 4.81 26.77 6.91
CA PHE A 590 4.93 27.77 7.98
C PHE A 590 6.37 27.89 8.47
N ASP A 591 7.06 26.75 8.47
CA ASP A 591 8.45 26.57 8.85
C ASP A 591 8.96 25.23 8.26
N ASP A 592 10.20 24.86 8.58
CA ASP A 592 10.83 23.62 8.10
C ASP A 592 10.14 22.34 8.59
N THR A 593 9.23 22.45 9.57
CA THR A 593 8.53 21.32 10.19
C THR A 593 7.08 21.20 9.72
N TRP A 594 6.35 22.31 9.59
CA TRP A 594 4.90 22.33 9.41
C TRP A 594 4.46 22.91 8.09
N SER A 595 3.54 22.22 7.43
CA SER A 595 2.85 22.71 6.23
C SER A 595 1.34 22.55 6.35
N VAL A 596 0.60 23.45 5.71
CA VAL A 596 -0.82 23.25 5.40
C VAL A 596 -0.96 23.03 3.92
N TYR A 597 -1.98 22.26 3.55
CA TYR A 597 -2.28 22.03 2.16
C TYR A 597 -3.78 21.97 1.90
N THR A 598 -4.12 22.20 0.64
CA THR A 598 -5.44 21.87 0.10
C THR A 598 -5.27 21.32 -1.29
N SER A 599 -6.17 20.40 -1.70
CA SER A 599 -6.17 19.86 -3.05
C SER A 599 -7.56 19.58 -3.58
N TYR A 600 -7.66 19.67 -4.89
CA TYR A 600 -8.74 19.14 -5.71
C TYR A 600 -8.17 18.10 -6.64
N THR A 601 -8.71 16.90 -6.60
CA THR A 601 -8.30 15.80 -7.47
C THR A 601 -9.53 15.14 -8.09
N SER A 602 -9.37 14.58 -9.26
CA SER A 602 -10.45 13.89 -9.97
C SER A 602 -10.00 12.60 -10.60
N ILE A 603 -10.95 11.75 -10.92
CA ILE A 603 -10.79 10.46 -11.59
C ILE A 603 -12.08 10.16 -12.34
N TYR A 604 -12.03 9.28 -13.33
CA TYR A 604 -13.20 8.82 -14.04
C TYR A 604 -13.22 7.30 -14.13
N GLN A 605 -14.42 6.73 -14.21
CA GLN A 605 -14.58 5.30 -14.45
C GLN A 605 -15.48 5.11 -15.69
N PRO A 606 -14.99 4.45 -16.74
CA PRO A 606 -15.80 4.12 -17.92
C PRO A 606 -16.99 3.25 -17.53
N GLN A 607 -18.12 3.42 -18.22
CA GLN A 607 -19.28 2.58 -18.03
C GLN A 607 -19.94 2.20 -19.36
N MET A 608 -20.49 0.98 -19.40
CA MET A 608 -21.19 0.44 -20.58
C MET A 608 -22.71 0.64 -20.56
N SER A 609 -23.25 1.20 -19.47
CA SER A 609 -24.69 1.44 -19.31
C SER A 609 -25.23 2.42 -20.34
N LYS A 610 -26.39 2.10 -20.91
CA LYS A 610 -27.03 2.89 -21.99
C LYS A 610 -28.34 3.54 -21.52
N ASP A 611 -28.61 4.75 -22.01
CA ASP A 611 -29.88 5.47 -21.81
C ASP A 611 -31.03 4.88 -22.66
N ALA A 612 -32.24 5.43 -22.49
CA ALA A 612 -33.42 5.05 -23.28
C ALA A 612 -33.27 5.28 -24.81
N ASN A 613 -32.28 6.05 -25.23
CA ASN A 613 -31.94 6.28 -26.64
C ASN A 613 -30.80 5.39 -27.12
N ARG A 614 -30.38 4.38 -26.32
CA ARG A 614 -29.27 3.48 -26.60
C ARG A 614 -27.91 4.17 -26.68
N ARG A 615 -27.75 5.36 -26.08
CA ARG A 615 -26.48 6.06 -25.99
C ARG A 615 -25.80 5.68 -24.67
N LEU A 616 -24.49 5.47 -24.73
CA LEU A 616 -23.69 5.28 -23.54
C LEU A 616 -23.84 6.48 -22.59
N LEU A 617 -23.99 6.20 -21.31
CA LEU A 617 -23.88 7.25 -20.29
C LEU A 617 -22.47 7.82 -20.26
N ASP A 618 -22.35 9.08 -19.83
CA ASP A 618 -21.04 9.67 -19.55
C ASP A 618 -20.30 8.84 -18.49
N PRO A 619 -18.94 8.87 -18.45
CA PRO A 619 -18.18 8.19 -17.41
C PRO A 619 -18.63 8.58 -16.01
N VAL A 620 -18.59 7.65 -15.08
CA VAL A 620 -18.68 7.98 -13.65
C VAL A 620 -17.53 8.91 -13.33
N GLN A 621 -17.80 10.03 -12.67
CA GLN A 621 -16.79 10.99 -12.24
C GLN A 621 -16.62 10.93 -10.73
N GLY A 622 -15.39 10.77 -10.28
CA GLY A 622 -15.01 10.89 -8.89
C GLY A 622 -14.25 12.19 -8.65
N LYS A 623 -14.69 12.97 -7.66
CA LYS A 623 -14.05 14.24 -7.25
C LYS A 623 -13.66 14.15 -5.78
N SER A 624 -12.46 14.56 -5.45
CA SER A 624 -11.98 14.60 -4.07
C SER A 624 -11.46 15.99 -3.74
N LEU A 625 -11.99 16.57 -2.68
CA LEU A 625 -11.47 17.76 -2.02
C LEU A 625 -10.82 17.35 -0.71
N GLU A 626 -9.61 17.81 -0.50
CA GLU A 626 -8.85 17.52 0.73
C GLU A 626 -8.18 18.80 1.23
N ALA A 627 -8.15 18.97 2.56
CA ALA A 627 -7.39 20.02 3.23
C ALA A 627 -6.77 19.45 4.50
N GLY A 628 -5.55 19.82 4.82
CA GLY A 628 -4.88 19.24 5.97
C GLY A 628 -3.63 19.98 6.42
N ILE A 629 -3.04 19.41 7.46
CA ILE A 629 -1.78 19.85 8.06
C ILE A 629 -0.84 18.65 8.06
N LYS A 630 0.41 18.89 7.70
CA LYS A 630 1.49 17.90 7.76
C LYS A 630 2.64 18.43 8.57
N ALA A 631 3.34 17.52 9.23
CA ALA A 631 4.56 17.84 9.95
C ALA A 631 5.61 16.76 9.69
N GLU A 632 6.84 17.21 9.57
CA GLU A 632 8.03 16.38 9.39
C GLU A 632 9.04 16.71 10.50
N TYR A 633 9.36 15.71 11.32
CA TYR A 633 10.28 15.86 12.44
C TYR A 633 11.52 15.00 12.23
N PHE A 634 12.63 15.42 12.86
CA PHE A 634 13.89 14.67 12.89
C PHE A 634 14.42 14.34 11.50
N ASP A 635 14.43 15.32 10.60
CA ASP A 635 14.89 15.18 9.21
C ASP A 635 14.17 14.06 8.45
N GLY A 636 12.84 14.05 8.50
CA GLY A 636 11.97 13.09 7.80
C GLY A 636 11.81 11.74 8.47
N ARG A 637 12.44 11.51 9.65
CA ARG A 637 12.30 10.22 10.35
C ARG A 637 10.95 10.01 11.00
N LEU A 638 10.19 11.07 11.27
CA LEU A 638 8.83 11.01 11.81
C LEU A 638 7.94 11.97 11.03
N ASN A 639 6.88 11.43 10.44
CA ASN A 639 5.87 12.16 9.69
C ASN A 639 4.53 12.11 10.42
N ALA A 640 3.86 13.26 10.53
CA ALA A 640 2.52 13.40 11.08
C ALA A 640 1.59 14.08 10.06
N ARG A 641 0.33 13.66 10.02
CA ARG A 641 -0.67 14.21 9.12
C ARG A 641 -2.05 14.24 9.77
N PHE A 642 -2.77 15.34 9.54
CA PHE A 642 -4.21 15.47 9.74
C PHE A 642 -4.84 15.91 8.42
N ALA A 643 -5.90 15.26 7.97
CA ALA A 643 -6.59 15.58 6.74
C ALA A 643 -8.11 15.56 6.93
N LEU A 644 -8.79 16.55 6.37
CA LEU A 644 -10.24 16.61 6.16
C LEU A 644 -10.50 16.34 4.68
N TYR A 645 -11.51 15.53 4.35
CA TYR A 645 -11.80 15.23 2.97
C TYR A 645 -13.30 15.15 2.68
N ARG A 646 -13.63 15.37 1.40
CA ARG A 646 -14.94 15.12 0.81
C ARG A 646 -14.74 14.50 -0.57
N ILE A 647 -15.37 13.35 -0.79
CA ILE A 647 -15.38 12.64 -2.07
C ILE A 647 -16.81 12.58 -2.58
N GLU A 648 -17.00 12.85 -3.87
CA GLU A 648 -18.28 12.79 -4.56
C GLU A 648 -18.15 11.96 -5.82
N GLN A 649 -19.17 11.12 -6.08
CA GLN A 649 -19.33 10.41 -7.33
C GLN A 649 -20.54 10.98 -8.09
N ASP A 650 -20.38 11.21 -9.38
CA ASP A 650 -21.42 11.67 -10.27
C ASP A 650 -21.56 10.68 -11.45
N ASN A 651 -22.70 10.70 -12.14
CA ASN A 651 -23.01 9.90 -13.32
C ASN A 651 -23.10 8.37 -13.07
N ILE A 652 -23.47 7.94 -11.88
CA ILE A 652 -23.70 6.52 -11.61
C ILE A 652 -24.94 6.04 -12.38
N ALA A 653 -24.83 4.87 -13.02
CA ALA A 653 -25.94 4.25 -13.73
C ALA A 653 -27.01 3.71 -12.77
N GLU A 654 -28.19 4.31 -12.77
CA GLU A 654 -29.38 3.81 -12.07
C GLU A 654 -30.29 3.09 -13.06
N TYR A 655 -30.64 1.83 -12.77
CA TYR A 655 -31.58 1.07 -13.60
C TYR A 655 -32.98 1.69 -13.59
N VAL A 656 -33.55 1.88 -14.75
CA VAL A 656 -34.91 2.48 -14.92
C VAL A 656 -35.94 1.44 -15.35
N SER A 657 -35.61 0.65 -16.36
CA SER A 657 -36.53 -0.34 -16.95
C SER A 657 -35.76 -1.27 -17.88
N GLY A 658 -36.35 -2.43 -18.24
CA GLY A 658 -35.95 -3.23 -19.39
C GLY A 658 -36.90 -2.99 -20.57
N VAL A 659 -36.38 -2.75 -21.77
CA VAL A 659 -37.10 -2.63 -23.02
C VAL A 659 -36.48 -3.61 -24.02
N ASP A 660 -37.31 -4.46 -24.61
CA ASP A 660 -36.86 -5.44 -25.62
C ASP A 660 -35.61 -6.25 -25.20
N THR A 661 -35.62 -6.76 -23.98
CA THR A 661 -34.50 -7.52 -23.34
C THR A 661 -33.25 -6.69 -22.97
N GLU A 662 -33.19 -5.41 -23.31
CA GLU A 662 -32.08 -4.53 -22.90
C GLU A 662 -32.44 -3.72 -21.65
N SER A 663 -31.46 -3.56 -20.75
CA SER A 663 -31.59 -2.71 -19.56
C SER A 663 -31.32 -1.25 -19.90
N VAL A 664 -32.24 -0.39 -19.46
CA VAL A 664 -32.17 1.07 -19.63
C VAL A 664 -31.75 1.71 -18.32
N TYR A 665 -30.80 2.62 -18.40
CA TYR A 665 -30.22 3.30 -17.25
C TYR A 665 -30.37 4.83 -17.39
N ARG A 666 -30.25 5.51 -16.24
CA ARG A 666 -30.07 6.97 -16.23
C ARG A 666 -28.88 7.32 -15.34
N ALA A 667 -28.19 8.40 -15.65
CA ALA A 667 -27.13 8.93 -14.80
C ALA A 667 -27.75 9.65 -13.59
N VAL A 668 -27.23 9.31 -12.39
CA VAL A 668 -27.62 9.94 -11.13
C VAL A 668 -26.38 10.31 -10.33
N GLN A 669 -26.56 11.16 -9.30
CA GLN A 669 -25.51 11.39 -8.32
C GLN A 669 -25.31 10.10 -7.51
N GLY A 670 -24.04 9.71 -7.33
CA GLY A 670 -23.65 8.55 -6.55
C GLY A 670 -23.39 8.87 -5.08
N ALA A 671 -22.44 8.14 -4.50
CA ALA A 671 -22.08 8.29 -3.09
C ALA A 671 -21.35 9.60 -2.82
N THR A 672 -21.59 10.17 -1.65
CA THR A 672 -20.79 11.24 -1.07
C THR A 672 -20.20 10.75 0.25
N THR A 673 -18.87 10.77 0.36
CA THR A 673 -18.14 10.48 1.59
C THR A 673 -17.50 11.74 2.15
N LYS A 674 -17.62 11.93 3.47
CA LYS A 674 -16.94 12.99 4.23
C LYS A 674 -16.26 12.38 5.42
N GLY A 675 -15.08 12.89 5.77
CA GLY A 675 -14.39 12.36 6.92
C GLY A 675 -13.10 13.10 7.26
N PHE A 676 -12.37 12.53 8.19
CA PHE A 676 -11.05 12.98 8.55
C PHE A 676 -10.12 11.81 8.87
N GLU A 677 -8.84 12.07 8.75
CA GLU A 677 -7.77 11.11 9.01
C GLU A 677 -6.67 11.75 9.84
N ILE A 678 -6.12 10.98 10.78
CA ILE A 678 -4.91 11.32 11.53
C ILE A 678 -3.93 10.18 11.33
N GLU A 679 -2.69 10.49 11.00
CA GLU A 679 -1.63 9.48 10.84
C GLU A 679 -0.32 10.00 11.41
N LEU A 680 0.42 9.10 12.06
CA LEU A 680 1.76 9.31 12.59
C LEU A 680 2.61 8.09 12.26
N ALA A 681 3.70 8.26 11.52
CA ALA A 681 4.57 7.17 11.11
C ALA A 681 6.04 7.56 11.17
N GLY A 682 6.87 6.71 11.75
CA GLY A 682 8.31 6.90 11.83
C GLY A 682 8.91 6.60 13.20
N GLU A 683 10.07 7.19 13.46
CA GLU A 683 10.84 7.00 14.67
C GLU A 683 10.54 8.12 15.68
N LEU A 684 9.93 7.75 16.83
CA LEU A 684 9.66 8.68 17.91
C LEU A 684 10.93 9.03 18.71
N ARG A 685 11.82 8.07 18.82
CA ARG A 685 13.10 8.14 19.49
C ARG A 685 13.98 6.99 19.00
N ASP A 686 15.32 7.10 19.13
CA ASP A 686 16.23 6.03 18.71
C ASP A 686 15.76 4.64 19.15
N GLY A 687 15.51 3.80 18.15
CA GLY A 687 15.00 2.45 18.31
C GLY A 687 13.51 2.31 18.70
N TRP A 688 12.75 3.41 18.74
CA TRP A 688 11.31 3.37 18.99
C TRP A 688 10.54 3.84 17.75
N ASN A 689 10.02 2.88 16.99
CA ASN A 689 9.21 3.13 15.81
C ASN A 689 7.71 3.03 16.11
N LEU A 690 6.93 3.86 15.41
CA LEU A 690 5.47 3.89 15.49
C LEU A 690 4.88 4.02 14.09
N SER A 691 3.82 3.25 13.83
CA SER A 691 2.85 3.51 12.76
C SER A 691 1.47 3.53 13.41
N ALA A 692 0.79 4.67 13.36
CA ALA A 692 -0.51 4.87 13.99
C ALA A 692 -1.41 5.69 13.10
N GLY A 693 -2.68 5.31 13.01
CA GLY A 693 -3.67 6.07 12.29
C GLY A 693 -5.09 5.85 12.79
N TYR A 694 -5.87 6.90 12.67
CA TYR A 694 -7.32 6.90 12.89
C TYR A 694 -8.01 7.54 11.70
N THR A 695 -9.05 6.88 11.21
CA THR A 695 -9.90 7.38 10.13
C THR A 695 -11.35 7.34 10.56
N TYR A 696 -12.06 8.42 10.31
CA TYR A 696 -13.52 8.50 10.36
C TYR A 696 -14.04 8.84 8.98
N ASN A 697 -14.97 8.06 8.47
CA ASN A 697 -15.66 8.32 7.21
C ASN A 697 -17.17 8.10 7.37
N HIS A 698 -17.93 9.00 6.78
CA HIS A 698 -19.37 8.91 6.72
C HIS A 698 -19.81 9.00 5.27
N THR A 699 -20.30 7.89 4.74
CA THR A 699 -20.75 7.76 3.34
C THR A 699 -22.27 7.76 3.30
N ARG A 700 -22.82 8.56 2.37
CA ARG A 700 -24.25 8.57 2.05
C ARG A 700 -24.42 8.35 0.56
N ASP A 701 -25.38 7.51 0.17
CA ASP A 701 -25.86 7.53 -1.20
C ASP A 701 -26.85 8.71 -1.44
N ALA A 702 -27.13 8.99 -2.70
CA ALA A 702 -27.89 10.19 -3.05
C ALA A 702 -29.36 10.12 -2.67
N LYS A 703 -29.94 8.92 -2.43
CA LYS A 703 -31.39 8.75 -2.26
C LYS A 703 -31.82 7.78 -1.17
N GLY A 704 -30.91 7.03 -0.55
CA GLY A 704 -31.29 6.01 0.44
C GLY A 704 -32.03 4.81 -0.13
N ASP A 705 -32.16 4.72 -1.44
CA ASP A 705 -32.83 3.60 -2.12
C ASP A 705 -31.81 2.54 -2.51
N TYR A 706 -32.18 1.28 -2.23
CA TYR A 706 -31.39 0.10 -2.60
C TYR A 706 -31.42 -0.08 -4.12
N VAL A 707 -30.30 0.13 -4.80
CA VAL A 707 -30.15 -0.22 -6.21
C VAL A 707 -29.44 -1.57 -6.30
N TYR A 708 -30.15 -2.58 -6.76
CA TYR A 708 -29.66 -3.94 -6.93
C TYR A 708 -28.41 -3.93 -7.82
N GLY A 709 -27.28 -4.41 -7.31
CA GLY A 709 -25.99 -4.44 -8.03
C GLY A 709 -25.21 -3.13 -8.05
N SER A 710 -25.65 -2.08 -7.37
CA SER A 710 -24.84 -0.88 -7.21
C SER A 710 -23.99 -0.93 -5.96
N VAL A 711 -22.73 -0.50 -6.12
CA VAL A 711 -21.69 -0.41 -5.06
C VAL A 711 -21.98 0.70 -4.03
N LEU A 712 -23.21 1.24 -3.99
CA LEU A 712 -23.55 2.44 -3.23
C LEU A 712 -23.82 2.20 -1.75
N GLN A 713 -24.02 0.95 -1.31
CA GLN A 713 -24.04 0.62 0.11
C GLN A 713 -22.63 0.20 0.56
N THR A 714 -21.93 1.12 1.19
CA THR A 714 -20.67 0.73 1.79
C THR A 714 -20.96 -0.05 3.07
N THR A 715 -20.63 -1.32 3.07
CA THR A 715 -20.62 -2.16 4.27
C THR A 715 -19.35 -1.90 5.10
N ALA A 716 -18.48 -1.01 4.64
CA ALA A 716 -17.24 -0.68 5.31
C ALA A 716 -17.48 0.05 6.65
N PRO A 717 -16.65 -0.22 7.68
CA PRO A 717 -16.76 0.44 8.98
C PRO A 717 -16.50 1.95 8.85
N GLU A 718 -17.27 2.76 9.58
CA GLU A 718 -17.09 4.22 9.59
C GLU A 718 -15.80 4.66 10.29
N GLN A 719 -15.32 3.88 11.26
CA GLN A 719 -14.16 4.23 12.06
C GLN A 719 -13.15 3.09 12.05
N VAL A 720 -11.90 3.44 11.81
CA VAL A 720 -10.78 2.50 11.74
C VAL A 720 -9.60 3.06 12.52
N VAL A 721 -9.05 2.27 13.45
CA VAL A 721 -7.80 2.54 14.16
C VAL A 721 -6.80 1.45 13.81
N ARG A 722 -5.61 1.84 13.41
CA ARG A 722 -4.47 0.95 13.19
C ARG A 722 -3.26 1.53 13.91
N VAL A 723 -2.70 0.77 14.84
CA VAL A 723 -1.51 1.17 15.59
C VAL A 723 -0.57 -0.02 15.65
N PHE A 724 0.68 0.20 15.36
CA PHE A 724 1.75 -0.76 15.57
C PHE A 724 3.02 -0.03 16.01
N SER A 725 3.64 -0.49 17.08
CA SER A 725 4.85 0.12 17.63
C SER A 725 5.88 -0.92 17.98
N THR A 726 7.14 -0.62 17.75
CA THR A 726 8.28 -1.45 18.15
C THR A 726 9.29 -0.63 18.94
N TYR A 727 9.90 -1.25 19.94
CA TYR A 727 10.92 -0.66 20.77
C TYR A 727 12.10 -1.61 20.92
N ARG A 728 13.27 -1.16 20.50
CA ARG A 728 14.57 -1.82 20.76
C ARG A 728 14.99 -1.50 22.19
N LEU A 729 15.12 -2.50 23.03
CA LEU A 729 15.46 -2.32 24.43
C LEU A 729 16.89 -1.80 24.57
N PRO A 730 17.16 -0.90 25.52
CA PRO A 730 18.50 -0.33 25.68
C PRO A 730 19.45 -1.23 26.50
N GLY A 731 20.73 -0.91 26.44
CA GLY A 731 21.78 -1.53 27.28
C GLY A 731 22.00 -3.02 26.97
N PRO A 732 22.10 -3.90 27.97
CA PRO A 732 22.35 -5.33 27.74
C PRO A 732 21.29 -6.05 26.91
N TRP A 733 20.13 -5.45 26.73
CA TRP A 733 18.99 -5.97 25.98
C TRP A 733 18.86 -5.38 24.58
N ASP A 734 19.86 -4.65 24.07
CA ASP A 734 19.83 -3.95 22.76
C ASP A 734 19.63 -4.89 21.56
N ARG A 735 19.83 -6.20 21.78
CA ARG A 735 19.53 -7.26 20.79
C ARG A 735 18.07 -7.65 20.72
N LEU A 736 17.25 -7.24 21.70
CA LEU A 736 15.83 -7.54 21.75
C LEU A 736 14.99 -6.32 21.34
N THR A 737 14.17 -6.51 20.33
CA THR A 737 13.12 -5.57 19.93
C THR A 737 11.77 -6.19 20.25
N VAL A 738 10.92 -5.48 20.97
CA VAL A 738 9.55 -5.89 21.25
C VAL A 738 8.57 -4.96 20.54
N GLY A 739 7.40 -5.50 20.18
CA GLY A 739 6.39 -4.70 19.50
C GLY A 739 4.99 -5.19 19.79
N ALA A 740 4.03 -4.30 19.62
CA ALA A 740 2.62 -4.60 19.73
C ALA A 740 1.80 -3.75 18.76
N GLY A 741 0.68 -4.29 18.33
CA GLY A 741 -0.28 -3.61 17.46
C GLY A 741 -1.71 -3.75 17.95
N VAL A 742 -2.53 -2.75 17.62
CA VAL A 742 -3.98 -2.76 17.84
C VAL A 742 -4.65 -2.40 16.54
N ASN A 743 -5.51 -3.28 16.06
CA ASN A 743 -6.34 -3.09 14.89
C ASN A 743 -7.79 -3.07 15.34
N TRP A 744 -8.37 -1.87 15.48
CA TRP A 744 -9.77 -1.69 15.85
C TRP A 744 -10.56 -1.11 14.68
N GLN A 745 -11.82 -1.51 14.59
CA GLN A 745 -12.80 -0.92 13.69
C GLN A 745 -14.18 -0.89 14.32
N SER A 746 -15.01 0.06 13.88
CA SER A 746 -16.40 0.14 14.27
C SER A 746 -17.19 -1.01 13.65
N GLU A 747 -18.48 -1.06 13.92
CA GLU A 747 -19.38 -2.03 13.33
C GLU A 747 -19.42 -1.93 11.79
N PHE A 748 -19.68 -3.08 11.17
CA PHE A 748 -20.05 -3.18 9.77
C PHE A 748 -21.18 -4.19 9.62
N PHE A 749 -21.84 -4.21 8.49
CA PHE A 749 -23.04 -5.03 8.30
C PHE A 749 -23.06 -5.69 6.91
N GLY A 750 -23.92 -6.71 6.79
CA GLY A 750 -24.30 -7.34 5.53
C GLY A 750 -25.80 -7.60 5.49
N ASN A 751 -26.37 -7.62 4.31
CA ASN A 751 -27.77 -7.96 4.11
C ASN A 751 -27.90 -9.42 3.68
N VAL A 752 -28.68 -10.18 4.41
CA VAL A 752 -28.86 -11.62 4.22
C VAL A 752 -30.34 -11.96 4.20
N PHE A 753 -30.73 -12.86 3.31
CA PHE A 753 -32.10 -13.37 3.29
C PHE A 753 -32.32 -14.24 4.55
N ARG A 754 -33.34 -13.87 5.35
CA ARG A 754 -33.76 -14.62 6.51
C ARG A 754 -35.05 -15.38 6.16
N PRO A 755 -35.03 -16.72 6.20
CA PRO A 755 -36.24 -17.51 5.99
C PRO A 755 -37.32 -17.22 7.03
N ASP A 756 -38.56 -17.30 6.61
CA ASP A 756 -39.73 -17.28 7.48
C ASP A 756 -40.71 -18.36 7.01
N PRO A 757 -40.81 -19.51 7.69
CA PRO A 757 -41.73 -20.58 7.32
C PRO A 757 -43.22 -20.18 7.35
N ALA A 758 -43.54 -19.10 8.04
CA ALA A 758 -44.92 -18.59 8.10
C ALA A 758 -45.27 -17.72 6.91
N ASP A 759 -44.27 -17.18 6.19
CA ASP A 759 -44.51 -16.43 4.94
C ASP A 759 -44.52 -17.38 3.75
N THR A 760 -45.73 -17.78 3.35
CA THR A 760 -45.96 -18.69 2.21
C THR A 760 -45.84 -18.00 0.84
N VAL A 761 -45.62 -16.69 0.80
CA VAL A 761 -45.56 -15.89 -0.44
C VAL A 761 -44.12 -15.58 -0.79
N ASN A 762 -43.37 -14.97 0.14
CA ASN A 762 -41.98 -14.52 -0.07
C ASN A 762 -40.97 -15.46 0.56
N PHE A 763 -41.43 -16.45 1.37
CA PHE A 763 -40.59 -17.41 2.11
C PHE A 763 -39.56 -16.77 3.09
N GLY A 764 -39.71 -15.46 3.35
CA GLY A 764 -38.81 -14.68 4.21
C GLY A 764 -38.53 -13.28 3.67
N GLN A 765 -37.54 -12.62 4.26
CA GLN A 765 -37.17 -11.26 3.89
C GLN A 765 -35.67 -11.02 4.09
N TYR A 766 -35.13 -10.06 3.34
CA TYR A 766 -33.77 -9.58 3.61
C TYR A 766 -33.73 -8.86 4.96
N THR A 767 -32.71 -9.17 5.73
CA THR A 767 -32.43 -8.57 7.04
C THR A 767 -30.96 -8.20 7.15
N THR A 768 -30.68 -7.16 7.93
CA THR A 768 -29.31 -6.72 8.18
C THR A 768 -28.69 -7.51 9.34
N ILE A 769 -27.51 -8.07 9.09
CA ILE A 769 -26.66 -8.66 10.11
C ILE A 769 -25.50 -7.71 10.39
N THR A 770 -25.32 -7.37 11.65
CA THR A 770 -24.24 -6.47 12.07
C THR A 770 -23.13 -7.28 12.77
N GLN A 771 -21.89 -7.06 12.36
CA GLN A 771 -20.69 -7.37 13.13
C GLN A 771 -20.43 -6.17 14.04
N PRO A 772 -20.57 -6.29 15.37
CA PRO A 772 -20.21 -5.20 16.30
C PRO A 772 -18.73 -4.82 16.18
N GLY A 773 -18.41 -3.59 16.52
CA GLY A 773 -17.03 -3.13 16.55
C GLY A 773 -16.12 -4.02 17.39
N TYR A 774 -14.89 -4.26 16.91
CA TYR A 774 -13.95 -5.14 17.57
C TYR A 774 -12.51 -4.66 17.46
N ALA A 775 -11.66 -5.14 18.38
CA ALA A 775 -10.22 -4.91 18.36
C ALA A 775 -9.48 -6.24 18.27
N LEU A 776 -8.45 -6.29 17.45
CA LEU A 776 -7.45 -7.34 17.39
C LEU A 776 -6.14 -6.78 17.92
N VAL A 777 -5.48 -7.54 18.79
CA VAL A 777 -4.17 -7.18 19.34
C VAL A 777 -3.14 -8.17 18.79
N ASP A 778 -2.06 -7.62 18.25
CA ASP A 778 -0.92 -8.38 17.75
C ASP A 778 0.31 -8.09 18.66
N ALA A 779 1.21 -9.05 18.79
CA ALA A 779 2.45 -8.91 19.53
C ALA A 779 3.63 -9.44 18.72
N MET A 780 4.80 -8.87 18.93
CA MET A 780 6.04 -9.26 18.26
C MET A 780 7.23 -9.19 19.22
N ALA A 781 8.18 -10.10 19.02
CA ALA A 781 9.50 -10.05 19.65
C ALA A 781 10.57 -10.50 18.66
N ARG A 782 11.58 -9.66 18.41
CA ARG A 782 12.72 -10.00 17.55
C ARG A 782 14.00 -10.00 18.37
N TYR A 783 14.76 -11.08 18.30
CA TYR A 783 16.06 -11.21 18.92
C TYR A 783 17.16 -11.36 17.86
N ARG A 784 18.19 -10.50 17.93
CA ARG A 784 19.40 -10.57 17.09
C ARG A 784 20.48 -11.32 17.82
N PHE A 785 20.79 -12.52 17.38
CA PHE A 785 21.88 -13.33 17.95
C PHE A 785 23.25 -12.72 17.63
N ASN A 786 23.42 -12.25 16.41
CA ASN A 786 24.59 -11.54 15.90
C ASN A 786 24.19 -10.67 14.69
N GLU A 787 25.14 -10.15 13.93
CA GLU A 787 24.93 -9.30 12.76
C GLU A 787 24.22 -10.05 11.61
N HIS A 788 24.38 -11.37 11.56
CA HIS A 788 23.85 -12.23 10.50
C HIS A 788 22.55 -12.90 10.86
N LEU A 789 22.34 -13.29 12.12
CA LEU A 789 21.22 -14.14 12.54
C LEU A 789 20.24 -13.40 13.43
N SER A 790 18.99 -13.39 13.03
CA SER A 790 17.87 -12.89 13.84
C SER A 790 16.67 -13.83 13.78
N THR A 791 15.88 -13.83 14.84
CA THR A 791 14.62 -14.57 14.91
C THR A 791 13.52 -13.65 15.41
N THR A 792 12.38 -13.69 14.75
CA THR A 792 11.18 -12.89 15.08
C THR A 792 10.02 -13.82 15.38
N LEU A 793 9.40 -13.62 16.53
CA LEU A 793 8.13 -14.24 16.91
C LEU A 793 7.01 -13.22 16.71
N ASN A 794 6.00 -13.56 15.93
CA ASN A 794 4.77 -12.80 15.77
C ASN A 794 3.59 -13.60 16.32
N VAL A 795 2.72 -12.94 17.07
CA VAL A 795 1.44 -13.50 17.55
C VAL A 795 0.34 -12.57 17.06
N LYS A 796 -0.49 -13.06 16.14
CA LYS A 796 -1.65 -12.35 15.59
C LYS A 796 -2.90 -12.73 16.39
N ASN A 797 -3.83 -11.78 16.56
CA ASN A 797 -5.06 -11.98 17.36
C ASN A 797 -4.77 -12.62 18.74
N LEU A 798 -3.89 -11.96 19.51
CA LEU A 798 -3.34 -12.46 20.79
C LEU A 798 -4.42 -12.98 21.76
N PHE A 799 -5.57 -12.33 21.80
CA PHE A 799 -6.68 -12.68 22.71
C PHE A 799 -7.71 -13.64 22.11
N ASP A 800 -7.42 -14.21 20.93
CA ASP A 800 -8.28 -15.16 20.22
C ASP A 800 -9.73 -14.67 20.02
N LYS A 801 -9.87 -13.39 19.67
CA LYS A 801 -11.17 -12.78 19.42
C LYS A 801 -11.86 -13.45 18.24
N THR A 802 -13.11 -13.86 18.43
CA THR A 802 -13.99 -14.33 17.35
C THR A 802 -14.70 -13.14 16.73
N TYR A 803 -14.68 -13.05 15.40
CA TYR A 803 -15.27 -11.97 14.62
C TYR A 803 -15.55 -12.44 13.20
N TYR A 804 -16.38 -11.72 12.45
CA TYR A 804 -16.56 -11.94 11.02
C TYR A 804 -15.62 -11.04 10.22
N THR A 805 -15.12 -11.56 9.10
CA THR A 805 -14.34 -10.80 8.11
C THR A 805 -15.10 -10.52 6.82
N GLY A 806 -16.20 -11.24 6.58
CA GLY A 806 -17.12 -11.02 5.48
C GLY A 806 -18.54 -11.38 5.90
N LEU A 807 -19.51 -10.56 5.50
CA LEU A 807 -20.93 -10.75 5.79
C LEU A 807 -21.77 -10.37 4.57
N GLY A 808 -22.73 -11.19 4.22
CA GLY A 808 -23.76 -10.88 3.24
C GLY A 808 -23.47 -11.39 1.83
N ASN A 809 -22.21 -11.57 1.44
CA ASN A 809 -21.89 -12.13 0.13
C ASN A 809 -22.49 -13.54 0.00
N PHE A 810 -23.29 -13.72 -1.05
CA PHE A 810 -24.08 -14.96 -1.29
C PHE A 810 -24.99 -15.36 -0.10
N GLY A 811 -25.39 -14.44 0.76
CA GLY A 811 -26.18 -14.74 1.96
C GLY A 811 -25.40 -15.47 3.07
N THR A 812 -24.08 -15.46 3.02
CA THR A 812 -23.20 -16.23 3.90
C THR A 812 -22.28 -15.35 4.74
N GLY A 813 -21.53 -15.96 5.66
CA GLY A 813 -20.56 -15.29 6.51
C GLY A 813 -19.22 -16.01 6.55
N PHE A 814 -18.14 -15.25 6.82
CA PHE A 814 -16.81 -15.77 7.06
C PHE A 814 -16.30 -15.34 8.41
N TYR A 815 -15.84 -16.30 9.21
CA TYR A 815 -15.10 -15.97 10.43
C TYR A 815 -13.70 -15.44 10.13
N GLY A 816 -13.20 -14.58 10.99
CA GLY A 816 -11.82 -14.14 10.99
C GLY A 816 -10.84 -15.17 11.56
N GLU A 817 -9.58 -15.02 11.20
CA GLU A 817 -8.48 -15.89 11.63
C GLU A 817 -8.39 -15.94 13.17
N PRO A 818 -8.36 -17.14 13.81
CA PRO A 818 -8.07 -17.31 15.22
C PRO A 818 -6.66 -16.80 15.57
N ARG A 819 -6.29 -16.91 16.87
CA ARG A 819 -4.92 -16.61 17.28
C ARG A 819 -3.91 -17.46 16.50
N ALA A 820 -2.99 -16.78 15.82
CA ALA A 820 -1.92 -17.38 15.02
C ALA A 820 -0.55 -17.02 15.57
N VAL A 821 0.36 -17.98 15.54
CA VAL A 821 1.75 -17.81 15.97
C VAL A 821 2.65 -18.09 14.76
N GLN A 822 3.65 -17.25 14.56
CA GLN A 822 4.63 -17.37 13.48
C GLN A 822 6.03 -17.10 14.01
N LEU A 823 6.97 -18.00 13.73
CA LEU A 823 8.39 -17.85 14.02
C LEU A 823 9.17 -17.73 12.72
N THR A 824 9.86 -16.62 12.54
CA THR A 824 10.67 -16.33 11.35
C THR A 824 12.13 -16.19 11.73
N THR A 825 13.01 -16.97 11.11
CA THR A 825 14.46 -16.88 11.31
C THR A 825 15.11 -16.45 10.00
N ARG A 826 15.93 -15.39 10.08
CA ARG A 826 16.66 -14.83 8.94
C ARG A 826 18.15 -14.91 9.19
N TRP A 827 18.88 -15.44 8.20
CA TRP A 827 20.31 -15.39 8.10
C TRP A 827 20.70 -14.44 6.95
N ALA A 828 21.47 -13.39 7.24
CA ALA A 828 21.98 -12.42 6.27
C ALA A 828 23.51 -12.52 6.17
N PHE A 829 24.06 -12.38 4.97
CA PHE A 829 25.49 -12.50 4.65
C PHE A 829 26.09 -11.12 4.39
#